data_7e0028d207c88fbe5328c15de2e76ad1
#
_entry.id   7e0028d207c88fbe5328c15de2e76ad1
#
_cell.length_a   1.000
_cell.length_b   1.000
_cell.length_c   1.000
_cell.angle_alpha   90.00
_cell.angle_beta   90.00
_cell.angle_gamma   90.00
#
_symmetry.space_group_name_H-M   'P 1'
#
loop_
_entity.id
_entity.type
_entity.pdbx_description
1 polymer ?
#
loop_
_entity_poly.entity_id
_entity_poly.type
_entity_poly.pdbx_seq_one_letter_code
_entity_poly.pdbx_strand_id
1 'polypeptide(L)'
;MTGQDPLIRLADELAHLGRRLEAVGVELRNTTLTAASQPTTPTQPPAPQPSAAQPAEPQPHSPGWSAPAAQAAGPPVAATPHLPPAAAPTAPQVPPAATPPTPHVPVPAAPPPPAPWAAQPMPHMPPTPPRPSLFDRLSQPGAGSKLLAWVGGAVTLLGVVLLLVLAVQRGYLGPVPRVVGGALLGAALVGIALRLHRSEHSRTGAFAVAATGFAVLYLDVVAATSIYAYLPEGAGLAAGLLIAAGGLLLAMRWDSALFAAGVVGACAVCAPVLTDGFTPLLVGFLLVLKIAASPVHLRKDWPSLAVTAGIPPLLATLLVIGHTRDPRALAGLALLAALVGVAAAVVTVRVRPGDVTALGLAVGSPLPALLTTVVLDKTWGAGLAGAVAVVVLGLWAVGRRALPSAFTAGVGAVGVLALFVATALALDGSARAGVVLGEALVLAVLAERLRSRGSLLGSTAFAGIGLVMTLADAVPLEWLLDEPRHPITRGDLVTGLLAALVLALTAIALPWAAVRLGVLDRHPLPWITVGLVVLYATAGVVLCSALLVSQDEAGFLFGHSVVTVSWTVAALVLLVRGIDVRSLRVAGLVLVGAAVVKLLLFDLAALDGIARVLAFIGAGLVLLTAGTRYAKLVAARRISAN
;
A
#
# COMPACT_ATOMS: atom_id res chain seq x y z
N MET A 1 -37.37 -41.06 36.48
CA MET A 1 -35.91 -40.79 36.52
C MET A 1 -35.55 -40.30 35.13
N THR A 2 -35.41 -39.00 35.01
CA THR A 2 -35.29 -38.25 33.77
C THR A 2 -33.84 -38.33 33.29
N GLY A 3 -33.59 -39.02 32.17
CA GLY A 3 -32.33 -39.02 31.49
C GLY A 3 -32.05 -37.63 30.88
N GLN A 4 -31.11 -36.91 31.43
CA GLN A 4 -30.61 -35.69 30.80
C GLN A 4 -29.95 -36.06 29.46
N ASP A 5 -30.40 -35.36 28.43
CA ASP A 5 -29.94 -35.54 27.04
C ASP A 5 -28.38 -35.41 26.98
N PRO A 6 -27.65 -36.39 26.44
CA PRO A 6 -26.20 -36.39 26.36
C PRO A 6 -25.66 -35.14 25.65
N LEU A 7 -26.45 -34.49 24.79
CA LEU A 7 -26.08 -33.25 24.13
C LEU A 7 -26.03 -32.04 25.08
N ILE A 8 -26.91 -32.01 26.11
CA ILE A 8 -26.92 -30.96 27.13
C ILE A 8 -25.66 -31.07 28.00
N ARG A 9 -25.27 -32.30 28.39
CA ARG A 9 -24.03 -32.53 29.12
C ARG A 9 -22.79 -32.09 28.33
N LEU A 10 -22.75 -32.41 27.03
CA LEU A 10 -21.61 -32.00 26.17
C LEU A 10 -21.56 -30.49 26.01
N ALA A 11 -22.69 -29.81 25.90
CA ALA A 11 -22.76 -28.35 25.85
C ALA A 11 -22.28 -27.70 27.15
N ASP A 12 -22.63 -28.26 28.29
CA ASP A 12 -22.15 -27.77 29.60
C ASP A 12 -20.63 -27.99 29.80
N GLU A 13 -20.09 -29.13 29.36
CA GLU A 13 -18.66 -29.38 29.38
C GLU A 13 -17.87 -28.44 28.47
N LEU A 14 -18.38 -28.17 27.26
CA LEU A 14 -17.78 -27.19 26.33
C LEU A 14 -17.82 -25.77 26.89
N ALA A 15 -18.91 -25.38 27.52
CA ALA A 15 -19.01 -24.08 28.19
C ALA A 15 -18.06 -23.95 29.39
N HIS A 16 -17.86 -25.05 30.12
CA HIS A 16 -16.88 -25.10 31.22
C HIS A 16 -15.43 -25.01 30.70
N LEU A 17 -15.12 -25.69 29.61
CA LEU A 17 -13.81 -25.63 28.96
C LEU A 17 -13.51 -24.22 28.42
N GLY A 18 -14.51 -23.56 27.82
CA GLY A 18 -14.42 -22.18 27.34
C GLY A 18 -14.04 -21.21 28.48
N ARG A 19 -14.73 -21.29 29.62
CA ARG A 19 -14.40 -20.45 30.80
C ARG A 19 -12.99 -20.71 31.34
N ARG A 20 -12.52 -21.95 31.33
CA ARG A 20 -11.13 -22.27 31.75
C ARG A 20 -10.09 -21.70 30.79
N LEU A 21 -10.33 -21.73 29.49
CA LEU A 21 -9.44 -21.12 28.49
C LEU A 21 -9.39 -19.59 28.62
N GLU A 22 -10.52 -18.94 28.90
CA GLU A 22 -10.56 -17.50 29.19
C GLU A 22 -9.76 -17.15 30.45
N ALA A 23 -9.91 -17.92 31.52
CA ALA A 23 -9.14 -17.71 32.75
C ALA A 23 -7.63 -17.83 32.52
N VAL A 24 -7.17 -18.86 31.79
CA VAL A 24 -5.76 -19.02 31.41
C VAL A 24 -5.30 -17.87 30.51
N GLY A 25 -6.14 -17.39 29.58
CA GLY A 25 -5.83 -16.24 28.73
C GLY A 25 -5.65 -14.93 29.51
N VAL A 26 -6.43 -14.71 30.58
CA VAL A 26 -6.28 -13.57 31.49
C VAL A 26 -4.98 -13.70 32.30
N GLU A 27 -4.68 -14.89 32.81
CA GLU A 27 -3.48 -15.15 33.60
C GLU A 27 -2.19 -14.98 32.76
N LEU A 28 -2.19 -15.45 31.51
CA LEU A 28 -1.08 -15.21 30.57
C LEU A 28 -0.88 -13.72 30.28
N ARG A 29 -1.97 -12.98 30.13
CA ARG A 29 -1.91 -11.53 29.90
C ARG A 29 -1.36 -10.78 31.09
N ASN A 30 -1.73 -11.19 32.31
CA ASN A 30 -1.22 -10.61 33.55
C ASN A 30 0.26 -10.94 33.77
N THR A 31 0.71 -12.15 33.44
CA THR A 31 2.13 -12.53 33.52
C THR A 31 2.98 -11.78 32.49
N THR A 32 2.49 -11.54 31.29
CA THR A 32 3.21 -10.73 30.29
C THR A 32 3.29 -9.25 30.69
N LEU A 33 2.25 -8.69 31.33
CA LEU A 33 2.27 -7.32 31.86
C LEU A 33 3.22 -7.19 33.07
N THR A 34 3.30 -8.20 33.92
CA THR A 34 4.22 -8.22 35.07
C THR A 34 5.67 -8.39 34.62
N ALA A 35 5.95 -9.18 33.58
CA ALA A 35 7.27 -9.31 32.98
C ALA A 35 7.76 -8.02 32.28
N ALA A 36 6.83 -7.23 31.72
CA ALA A 36 7.14 -5.93 31.10
C ALA A 36 7.38 -4.81 32.13
N SER A 37 7.01 -5.02 33.39
CA SER A 37 7.10 -4.03 34.48
C SER A 37 8.32 -4.21 35.39
N GLN A 38 9.21 -5.17 35.13
CA GLN A 38 10.46 -5.30 35.90
C GLN A 38 11.50 -4.32 35.33
N PRO A 39 12.00 -3.35 36.11
CA PRO A 39 13.08 -2.48 35.69
C PRO A 39 14.37 -3.29 35.56
N THR A 40 14.94 -3.32 34.37
CA THR A 40 16.28 -3.84 34.10
C THR A 40 17.29 -2.98 34.84
N THR A 41 17.91 -3.55 35.85
CA THR A 41 19.06 -2.96 36.58
C THR A 41 20.26 -2.90 35.63
N PRO A 42 20.85 -1.72 35.38
CA PRO A 42 22.08 -1.66 34.59
C PRO A 42 23.26 -2.19 35.41
N THR A 43 24.02 -3.08 34.83
CA THR A 43 25.31 -3.58 35.36
C THR A 43 26.28 -2.42 35.45
N GLN A 44 26.72 -2.11 36.69
CA GLN A 44 27.65 -1.05 37.04
C GLN A 44 29.10 -1.51 36.80
N PRO A 45 29.95 -0.72 36.11
CA PRO A 45 31.41 -0.95 36.12
C PRO A 45 32.04 -0.43 37.40
N PRO A 46 33.22 -0.94 37.86
CA PRO A 46 33.77 -0.69 39.17
C PRO A 46 34.37 0.71 39.35
N ALA A 47 34.20 1.23 40.58
CA ALA A 47 34.59 2.55 41.03
C ALA A 47 36.08 2.75 41.21
N PRO A 48 36.60 3.98 41.13
CA PRO A 48 37.76 4.44 41.89
C PRO A 48 37.36 5.30 43.09
N GLN A 49 38.12 5.16 44.17
CA GLN A 49 37.93 5.75 45.47
C GLN A 49 38.39 7.23 45.61
N PRO A 50 38.26 7.90 46.77
CA PRO A 50 37.71 9.22 46.90
C PRO A 50 38.70 10.33 47.25
N SER A 51 38.28 11.58 47.04
CA SER A 51 38.90 12.73 47.74
C SER A 51 37.90 13.84 48.04
N ALA A 52 37.76 14.01 49.35
CA ALA A 52 37.52 15.18 50.22
C ALA A 52 36.68 16.40 49.82
N ALA A 53 35.66 16.59 50.65
CA ALA A 53 35.24 17.80 51.38
C ALA A 53 34.59 19.03 50.69
N GLN A 54 33.27 19.16 50.88
CA GLN A 54 32.45 20.26 51.51
C GLN A 54 32.54 21.70 50.96
N PRO A 55 31.53 22.60 51.17
CA PRO A 55 30.21 22.49 51.84
C PRO A 55 29.00 23.11 51.08
N ALA A 56 27.89 23.06 51.74
CA ALA A 56 26.49 23.32 51.49
C ALA A 56 26.02 24.76 51.15
N GLU A 57 24.76 24.75 50.68
CA GLU A 57 23.60 25.67 50.87
C GLU A 57 23.19 26.57 49.69
N PRO A 58 21.91 27.00 49.61
CA PRO A 58 20.62 26.36 49.96
C PRO A 58 19.56 26.45 48.81
N GLN A 59 18.43 25.77 48.99
CA GLN A 59 17.20 25.90 48.19
C GLN A 59 16.39 27.15 48.57
N PRO A 60 15.47 27.58 47.64
CA PRO A 60 14.13 27.90 48.13
C PRO A 60 12.99 27.37 47.21
N HIS A 61 12.06 26.71 47.88
CA HIS A 61 10.60 26.77 47.85
C HIS A 61 9.80 26.93 46.59
N SER A 62 8.97 25.93 46.36
CA SER A 62 7.72 25.97 45.60
C SER A 62 6.66 26.84 46.28
N PRO A 63 5.62 27.30 45.57
CA PRO A 63 4.30 26.97 46.05
C PRO A 63 3.38 26.37 44.94
N GLY A 64 2.60 25.41 45.41
CA GLY A 64 1.57 24.74 44.66
C GLY A 64 0.32 25.59 44.49
N TRP A 65 -0.46 25.23 43.51
CA TRP A 65 -1.86 25.63 43.42
C TRP A 65 -2.74 24.42 43.16
N SER A 66 -3.70 24.29 44.05
CA SER A 66 -4.72 23.27 44.13
C SER A 66 -5.87 23.54 43.17
N ALA A 67 -6.48 22.49 42.66
CA ALA A 67 -7.79 22.50 42.04
C ALA A 67 -8.91 22.65 43.08
N PRO A 68 -10.11 23.04 42.70
CA PRO A 68 -11.30 22.42 43.27
C PRO A 68 -12.22 21.80 42.20
N ALA A 69 -12.81 20.72 42.67
CA ALA A 69 -13.75 19.85 41.98
C ALA A 69 -15.21 20.36 42.13
N ALA A 70 -16.02 19.86 41.19
CA ALA A 70 -17.40 19.41 41.32
C ALA A 70 -18.53 20.44 41.41
N GLN A 71 -19.53 20.29 40.59
CA GLN A 71 -20.79 19.61 41.00
C GLN A 71 -21.79 19.50 39.85
N ALA A 72 -22.49 18.42 39.87
CA ALA A 72 -23.56 17.96 38.99
C ALA A 72 -24.90 18.65 39.31
N ALA A 73 -25.79 18.63 38.32
CA ALA A 73 -27.25 18.39 38.35
C ALA A 73 -27.85 18.81 37.01
N GLY A 74 -28.51 18.04 36.27
CA GLY A 74 -29.73 17.29 36.40
C GLY A 74 -30.77 17.81 35.39
N PRO A 75 -31.57 16.98 34.73
CA PRO A 75 -32.36 17.32 33.54
C PRO A 75 -33.85 17.57 33.92
N PRO A 76 -34.85 17.44 33.05
CA PRO A 76 -35.18 17.93 31.72
C PRO A 76 -36.57 18.62 31.70
N VAL A 77 -36.95 19.29 30.59
CA VAL A 77 -38.40 19.51 30.31
C VAL A 77 -38.64 19.44 28.80
N ALA A 78 -39.65 18.67 28.46
CA ALA A 78 -40.27 18.48 27.16
C ALA A 78 -41.17 19.68 26.77
N ALA A 79 -41.24 19.98 25.49
CA ALA A 79 -42.33 20.74 24.91
C ALA A 79 -42.70 20.29 23.49
N THR A 80 -43.94 20.16 23.32
CA THR A 80 -44.92 19.69 22.36
C THR A 80 -44.88 20.33 20.95
N PRO A 81 -45.58 19.70 19.98
CA PRO A 81 -45.47 20.03 18.55
C PRO A 81 -46.52 21.05 18.08
N HIS A 82 -46.19 21.84 17.08
CA HIS A 82 -47.13 22.69 16.37
C HIS A 82 -47.47 22.17 14.99
N LEU A 83 -48.80 22.07 14.73
CA LEU A 83 -49.46 21.76 13.46
C LEU A 83 -49.40 22.98 12.48
N PRO A 84 -49.52 22.77 11.17
CA PRO A 84 -49.52 23.81 10.15
C PRO A 84 -50.92 24.44 9.92
N PRO A 85 -51.01 25.69 9.43
CA PRO A 85 -52.27 26.32 9.10
C PRO A 85 -52.74 26.06 7.65
N ALA A 86 -54.07 26.12 7.54
CA ALA A 86 -54.91 25.74 6.42
C ALA A 86 -54.86 26.67 5.19
N ALA A 87 -55.27 26.11 4.07
CA ALA A 87 -55.46 26.75 2.76
C ALA A 87 -56.64 27.72 2.71
N ALA A 88 -56.52 28.81 1.95
CA ALA A 88 -57.59 29.72 1.56
C ALA A 88 -57.99 29.53 0.07
N PRO A 89 -59.26 29.87 -0.30
CA PRO A 89 -59.92 29.29 -1.50
C PRO A 89 -59.73 30.14 -2.77
N THR A 90 -59.80 29.42 -3.89
CA THR A 90 -59.73 29.87 -5.28
C THR A 90 -61.04 30.57 -5.74
N ALA A 91 -60.90 31.71 -6.46
CA ALA A 91 -61.99 32.38 -7.16
C ALA A 91 -62.10 31.93 -8.64
N PRO A 92 -63.28 31.97 -9.25
CA PRO A 92 -63.56 31.40 -10.58
C PRO A 92 -63.19 32.32 -11.71
N GLN A 93 -62.59 31.80 -12.77
CA GLN A 93 -62.31 32.49 -14.05
C GLN A 93 -63.47 32.30 -15.07
N VAL A 94 -63.81 33.43 -15.70
CA VAL A 94 -64.79 33.58 -16.78
C VAL A 94 -64.11 33.33 -18.14
N PRO A 95 -64.73 32.67 -19.15
CA PRO A 95 -64.14 32.44 -20.47
C PRO A 95 -64.34 33.61 -21.43
N PRO A 96 -63.35 33.97 -22.27
CA PRO A 96 -63.57 34.92 -23.36
C PRO A 96 -63.97 34.24 -24.67
N ALA A 97 -64.69 35.02 -25.46
CA ALA A 97 -65.43 34.69 -26.65
C ALA A 97 -64.55 34.37 -27.87
N ALA A 98 -65.16 33.62 -28.80
CA ALA A 98 -64.63 33.15 -30.07
C ALA A 98 -64.45 34.29 -31.10
N THR A 99 -63.34 34.24 -31.87
CA THR A 99 -63.12 35.02 -33.10
C THR A 99 -62.93 34.05 -34.31
N PRO A 100 -63.30 34.47 -35.57
CA PRO A 100 -63.49 33.56 -36.71
C PRO A 100 -62.18 33.22 -37.46
N PRO A 101 -62.18 32.22 -38.34
CA PRO A 101 -61.00 31.58 -38.90
C PRO A 101 -60.40 32.35 -40.12
N THR A 102 -59.07 32.45 -40.15
CA THR A 102 -58.31 32.87 -41.34
C THR A 102 -57.70 31.65 -42.05
N PRO A 103 -57.44 31.71 -43.33
CA PRO A 103 -57.10 30.54 -44.16
C PRO A 103 -55.69 30.04 -43.98
N HIS A 104 -55.57 28.71 -43.97
CA HIS A 104 -54.30 27.97 -43.81
C HIS A 104 -53.41 28.06 -45.06
N VAL A 105 -52.15 28.46 -44.85
CA VAL A 105 -51.02 28.18 -45.74
C VAL A 105 -50.31 26.95 -45.15
N PRO A 106 -49.95 25.90 -45.88
CA PRO A 106 -49.27 24.73 -45.32
C PRO A 106 -47.81 25.06 -45.03
N VAL A 107 -47.46 25.00 -43.73
CA VAL A 107 -46.08 25.04 -43.22
C VAL A 107 -45.55 23.58 -43.17
N PRO A 108 -44.29 23.30 -43.63
CA PRO A 108 -43.72 21.97 -43.52
C PRO A 108 -43.65 21.51 -42.05
N ALA A 109 -44.08 20.28 -41.79
CA ALA A 109 -44.11 19.68 -40.46
C ALA A 109 -42.74 19.67 -39.82
N ALA A 110 -42.62 20.32 -38.67
CA ALA A 110 -41.48 20.16 -37.78
C ALA A 110 -41.42 18.71 -37.24
N PRO A 111 -40.23 18.15 -37.05
CA PRO A 111 -40.08 16.81 -36.48
C PRO A 111 -40.67 16.77 -35.06
N PRO A 112 -41.32 15.66 -34.67
CA PRO A 112 -41.95 15.55 -33.37
C PRO A 112 -40.90 15.68 -32.26
N PRO A 113 -41.24 16.33 -31.14
CA PRO A 113 -40.35 16.39 -29.98
C PRO A 113 -40.06 14.96 -29.51
N PRO A 114 -38.80 14.68 -29.02
CA PRO A 114 -38.48 13.37 -28.49
C PRO A 114 -39.42 13.07 -27.32
N ALA A 115 -40.07 11.91 -27.38
CA ALA A 115 -40.96 11.42 -26.34
C ALA A 115 -40.22 11.45 -25.00
N PRO A 116 -40.90 11.83 -23.88
CA PRO A 116 -40.29 11.71 -22.58
C PRO A 116 -39.89 10.25 -22.39
N TRP A 117 -38.66 10.02 -21.98
CA TRP A 117 -38.11 8.71 -21.66
C TRP A 117 -39.08 7.99 -20.72
N ALA A 118 -39.93 7.15 -21.28
CA ALA A 118 -40.56 6.12 -20.49
C ALA A 118 -39.42 5.35 -19.87
N ALA A 119 -39.29 5.48 -18.55
CA ALA A 119 -38.34 4.69 -17.77
C ALA A 119 -38.56 3.23 -18.18
N GLN A 120 -37.68 2.69 -19.02
CA GLN A 120 -37.68 1.27 -19.29
C GLN A 120 -37.56 0.61 -17.90
N PRO A 121 -38.47 -0.28 -17.53
CA PRO A 121 -38.32 -1.05 -16.30
C PRO A 121 -36.93 -1.71 -16.41
N MET A 122 -36.00 -1.32 -15.54
CA MET A 122 -34.71 -2.01 -15.44
C MET A 122 -35.04 -3.51 -15.34
N PRO A 123 -34.45 -4.36 -16.18
CA PRO A 123 -34.62 -5.79 -16.02
C PRO A 123 -34.25 -6.09 -14.57
N HIS A 124 -35.24 -6.59 -13.82
CA HIS A 124 -35.03 -7.08 -12.48
C HIS A 124 -33.93 -8.13 -12.60
N MET A 125 -32.70 -7.79 -12.21
CA MET A 125 -31.66 -8.78 -11.99
C MET A 125 -32.31 -9.78 -11.01
N PRO A 126 -32.41 -11.06 -11.39
CA PRO A 126 -32.89 -12.05 -10.44
C PRO A 126 -32.00 -11.93 -9.19
N PRO A 127 -32.60 -11.94 -7.97
CA PRO A 127 -31.81 -11.87 -6.75
C PRO A 127 -30.74 -12.94 -6.82
N THR A 128 -29.48 -12.54 -6.67
CA THR A 128 -28.36 -13.48 -6.59
C THR A 128 -28.73 -14.52 -5.55
N PRO A 129 -28.76 -15.81 -5.91
CA PRO A 129 -29.14 -16.85 -4.95
C PRO A 129 -28.25 -16.72 -3.72
N PRO A 130 -28.82 -16.77 -2.50
CA PRO A 130 -28.05 -16.66 -1.28
C PRO A 130 -26.94 -17.72 -1.33
N ARG A 131 -25.71 -17.30 -1.03
CA ARG A 131 -24.58 -18.22 -0.97
C ARG A 131 -24.96 -19.36 -0.03
N PRO A 132 -24.95 -20.63 -0.48
CA PRO A 132 -25.36 -21.75 0.36
C PRO A 132 -24.52 -21.75 1.63
N SER A 133 -25.18 -21.83 2.78
CA SER A 133 -24.53 -21.92 4.08
C SER A 133 -23.62 -23.15 4.13
N LEU A 134 -22.62 -23.15 5.01
CA LEU A 134 -21.76 -24.33 5.22
C LEU A 134 -22.61 -25.58 5.53
N PHE A 135 -23.72 -25.40 6.24
CA PHE A 135 -24.67 -26.47 6.56
C PHE A 135 -25.38 -27.00 5.31
N ASP A 136 -25.80 -26.13 4.38
CA ASP A 136 -26.43 -26.54 3.11
C ASP A 136 -25.45 -27.26 2.18
N ARG A 137 -24.17 -26.94 2.27
CA ARG A 137 -23.11 -27.67 1.52
C ARG A 137 -22.85 -29.06 2.11
N LEU A 138 -22.97 -29.21 3.43
CA LEU A 138 -22.79 -30.48 4.13
C LEU A 138 -24.01 -31.40 4.00
N SER A 139 -25.21 -30.85 3.80
CA SER A 139 -26.47 -31.62 3.61
C SER A 139 -26.70 -32.08 2.16
N GLN A 140 -25.83 -31.66 1.19
CA GLN A 140 -25.95 -32.13 -0.21
C GLN A 140 -25.73 -33.64 -0.31
N PRO A 141 -26.53 -34.36 -1.14
CA PRO A 141 -26.33 -35.78 -1.37
C PRO A 141 -24.89 -36.03 -1.88
N GLY A 142 -24.11 -36.81 -1.14
CA GLY A 142 -22.69 -37.09 -1.43
C GLY A 142 -21.66 -36.20 -0.68
N ALA A 143 -22.06 -35.17 0.05
CA ALA A 143 -21.14 -34.40 0.90
C ALA A 143 -20.64 -35.25 2.08
N GLY A 144 -21.52 -36.06 2.67
CA GLY A 144 -21.17 -36.98 3.76
C GLY A 144 -20.14 -38.03 3.34
N SER A 145 -20.26 -38.59 2.14
CA SER A 145 -19.29 -39.57 1.63
C SER A 145 -17.91 -38.94 1.35
N LYS A 146 -17.88 -37.68 0.88
CA LYS A 146 -16.63 -36.93 0.70
C LYS A 146 -15.96 -36.65 2.04
N LEU A 147 -16.73 -36.19 3.02
CA LEU A 147 -16.22 -35.90 4.36
C LEU A 147 -15.71 -37.17 5.05
N LEU A 148 -16.46 -38.28 4.92
CA LEU A 148 -16.07 -39.60 5.45
C LEU A 148 -14.76 -40.09 4.80
N ALA A 149 -14.60 -39.88 3.48
CA ALA A 149 -13.37 -40.26 2.77
C ALA A 149 -12.17 -39.41 3.23
N TRP A 150 -12.35 -38.11 3.47
CA TRP A 150 -11.29 -37.24 3.98
C TRP A 150 -10.94 -37.58 5.44
N VAL A 151 -11.92 -37.78 6.29
CA VAL A 151 -11.73 -38.19 7.68
C VAL A 151 -11.08 -39.59 7.73
N GLY A 152 -11.56 -40.53 6.93
CA GLY A 152 -10.96 -41.86 6.80
C GLY A 152 -9.49 -41.79 6.36
N GLY A 153 -9.17 -40.94 5.38
CA GLY A 153 -7.79 -40.72 4.94
C GLY A 153 -6.91 -40.13 6.05
N ALA A 154 -7.42 -39.15 6.77
CA ALA A 154 -6.70 -38.52 7.90
C ALA A 154 -6.47 -39.51 9.06
N VAL A 155 -7.49 -40.31 9.41
CA VAL A 155 -7.38 -41.35 10.46
C VAL A 155 -6.43 -42.44 10.03
N THR A 156 -6.44 -42.84 8.76
CA THR A 156 -5.49 -43.84 8.22
C THR A 156 -4.07 -43.30 8.26
N LEU A 157 -3.86 -42.04 7.88
CA LEU A 157 -2.54 -41.41 7.97
C LEU A 157 -2.05 -41.34 9.42
N LEU A 158 -2.92 -40.96 10.35
CA LEU A 158 -2.58 -40.96 11.78
C LEU A 158 -2.26 -42.36 12.29
N GLY A 159 -3.04 -43.38 11.86
CA GLY A 159 -2.77 -44.79 12.19
C GLY A 159 -1.40 -45.26 11.68
N VAL A 160 -1.03 -44.87 10.45
CA VAL A 160 0.28 -45.16 9.88
C VAL A 160 1.41 -44.49 10.66
N VAL A 161 1.22 -43.19 11.03
CA VAL A 161 2.19 -42.48 11.86
C VAL A 161 2.34 -43.13 13.23
N LEU A 162 1.25 -43.49 13.88
CA LEU A 162 1.27 -44.17 15.18
C LEU A 162 1.92 -45.57 15.08
N LEU A 163 1.65 -46.33 14.01
CA LEU A 163 2.30 -47.60 13.75
C LEU A 163 3.81 -47.44 13.58
N LEU A 164 4.24 -46.44 12.82
CA LEU A 164 5.66 -46.10 12.65
C LEU A 164 6.30 -45.72 13.99
N VAL A 165 5.65 -44.88 14.79
CA VAL A 165 6.13 -44.47 16.13
C VAL A 165 6.25 -45.72 17.02
N LEU A 166 5.24 -46.57 17.02
CA LEU A 166 5.24 -47.81 17.82
C LEU A 166 6.34 -48.75 17.38
N ALA A 167 6.55 -48.95 16.06
CA ALA A 167 7.61 -49.77 15.50
C ALA A 167 9.01 -49.23 15.82
N VAL A 168 9.15 -47.88 15.89
CA VAL A 168 10.36 -47.20 16.35
C VAL A 168 10.60 -47.47 17.85
N GLN A 169 9.57 -47.25 18.68
CA GLN A 169 9.67 -47.44 20.14
C GLN A 169 9.97 -48.87 20.55
N ARG A 170 9.40 -49.83 19.84
CA ARG A 170 9.57 -51.28 20.10
C ARG A 170 10.83 -51.89 19.49
N GLY A 171 11.60 -51.13 18.68
CA GLY A 171 12.84 -51.62 18.05
C GLY A 171 12.67 -52.77 17.01
N TYR A 172 11.42 -53.07 16.60
CA TYR A 172 11.12 -54.19 15.69
C TYR A 172 11.72 -54.04 14.29
N LEU A 173 12.02 -52.82 13.88
CA LEU A 173 12.55 -52.52 12.55
C LEU A 173 13.78 -51.62 12.68
N GLY A 174 14.88 -51.99 12.07
CA GLY A 174 16.03 -51.12 11.92
C GLY A 174 15.67 -49.86 11.09
N PRO A 175 16.53 -48.83 11.06
CA PRO A 175 16.23 -47.60 10.35
C PRO A 175 16.00 -47.77 8.84
N VAL A 176 16.81 -48.61 8.16
CA VAL A 176 16.71 -48.88 6.72
C VAL A 176 15.36 -49.51 6.34
N PRO A 177 14.91 -50.63 7.00
CA PRO A 177 13.58 -51.19 6.73
C PRO A 177 12.42 -50.25 6.94
N ARG A 178 12.56 -49.23 7.81
CA ARG A 178 11.51 -48.22 8.02
C ARG A 178 11.33 -47.31 6.79
N VAL A 179 12.43 -46.79 6.25
CA VAL A 179 12.42 -45.92 5.06
C VAL A 179 11.97 -46.74 3.85
N VAL A 180 12.52 -47.92 3.63
CA VAL A 180 12.08 -48.77 2.51
C VAL A 180 10.60 -49.17 2.62
N GLY A 181 10.14 -49.49 3.84
CA GLY A 181 8.74 -49.80 4.12
C GLY A 181 7.81 -48.61 3.91
N GLY A 182 8.21 -47.40 4.31
CA GLY A 182 7.49 -46.15 4.08
C GLY A 182 7.33 -45.84 2.60
N ALA A 183 8.43 -45.92 1.84
CA ALA A 183 8.41 -45.71 0.39
C ALA A 183 7.50 -46.74 -0.33
N LEU A 184 7.60 -48.02 0.02
CA LEU A 184 6.76 -49.08 -0.54
C LEU A 184 5.29 -48.89 -0.19
N LEU A 185 4.96 -48.49 1.06
CA LEU A 185 3.60 -48.23 1.49
C LEU A 185 3.01 -47.02 0.74
N GLY A 186 3.76 -45.93 0.64
CA GLY A 186 3.34 -44.75 -0.10
C GLY A 186 3.10 -45.05 -1.57
N ALA A 187 4.02 -45.77 -2.22
CA ALA A 187 3.87 -46.21 -3.60
C ALA A 187 2.69 -47.19 -3.79
N ALA A 188 2.47 -48.13 -2.85
CA ALA A 188 1.33 -49.04 -2.87
C ALA A 188 -0.01 -48.28 -2.75
N LEU A 189 -0.11 -47.30 -1.84
CA LEU A 189 -1.29 -46.46 -1.71
C LEU A 189 -1.59 -45.68 -2.99
N VAL A 190 -0.58 -45.07 -3.62
CA VAL A 190 -0.74 -44.42 -4.94
C VAL A 190 -1.19 -45.42 -6.00
N GLY A 191 -0.62 -46.62 -6.03
CA GLY A 191 -1.01 -47.71 -6.93
C GLY A 191 -2.45 -48.20 -6.74
N ILE A 192 -2.88 -48.32 -5.47
CA ILE A 192 -4.29 -48.63 -5.11
C ILE A 192 -5.21 -47.51 -5.56
N ALA A 193 -4.84 -46.24 -5.32
CA ALA A 193 -5.62 -45.09 -5.76
C ALA A 193 -5.82 -45.06 -7.27
N LEU A 194 -4.77 -45.38 -8.06
CA LEU A 194 -4.86 -45.50 -9.51
C LEU A 194 -5.86 -46.57 -9.97
N ARG A 195 -5.97 -47.71 -9.24
CA ARG A 195 -6.96 -48.74 -9.50
C ARG A 195 -8.37 -48.31 -9.10
N LEU A 196 -8.52 -47.71 -7.92
CA LEU A 196 -9.81 -47.24 -7.42
C LEU A 196 -10.42 -46.14 -8.31
N HIS A 197 -9.61 -45.26 -8.88
CA HIS A 197 -10.06 -44.19 -9.74
C HIS A 197 -10.74 -44.66 -11.04
N ARG A 198 -10.50 -45.90 -11.45
CA ARG A 198 -11.15 -46.47 -12.64
C ARG A 198 -12.66 -46.69 -12.48
N SER A 199 -13.16 -46.79 -11.23
CA SER A 199 -14.57 -46.94 -10.91
C SER A 199 -15.17 -45.61 -10.51
N GLU A 200 -16.30 -45.21 -11.12
CA GLU A 200 -16.93 -43.91 -10.83
C GLU A 200 -17.37 -43.76 -9.37
N HIS A 201 -17.87 -44.83 -8.76
CA HIS A 201 -18.35 -44.81 -7.37
C HIS A 201 -17.23 -44.63 -6.34
N SER A 202 -15.97 -44.96 -6.69
CA SER A 202 -14.81 -44.90 -5.77
C SER A 202 -13.85 -43.76 -6.06
N ARG A 203 -14.17 -42.85 -7.01
CA ARG A 203 -13.28 -41.73 -7.36
C ARG A 203 -12.94 -40.83 -6.17
N THR A 204 -13.92 -40.51 -5.32
CA THR A 204 -13.68 -39.67 -4.12
C THR A 204 -12.72 -40.34 -3.13
N GLY A 205 -12.89 -41.66 -2.93
CA GLY A 205 -11.97 -42.46 -2.12
C GLY A 205 -10.56 -42.57 -2.75
N ALA A 206 -10.48 -42.65 -4.07
CA ALA A 206 -9.21 -42.69 -4.78
C ALA A 206 -8.38 -41.40 -4.55
N PHE A 207 -8.99 -40.24 -4.55
CA PHE A 207 -8.30 -38.97 -4.22
C PHE A 207 -7.77 -38.96 -2.79
N ALA A 208 -8.52 -39.45 -1.82
CA ALA A 208 -8.09 -39.51 -0.43
C ALA A 208 -6.92 -40.46 -0.25
N VAL A 209 -7.01 -41.68 -0.84
CA VAL A 209 -5.94 -42.67 -0.79
C VAL A 209 -4.67 -42.18 -1.50
N ALA A 210 -4.80 -41.49 -2.66
CA ALA A 210 -3.66 -40.91 -3.35
C ALA A 210 -3.00 -39.79 -2.51
N ALA A 211 -3.80 -38.87 -1.94
CA ALA A 211 -3.28 -37.81 -1.08
C ALA A 211 -2.53 -38.38 0.13
N THR A 212 -3.07 -39.44 0.76
CA THR A 212 -2.38 -40.15 1.85
C THR A 212 -1.07 -40.78 1.35
N GLY A 213 -1.09 -41.43 0.17
CA GLY A 213 0.11 -42.03 -0.41
C GLY A 213 1.21 -40.98 -0.67
N PHE A 214 0.88 -39.84 -1.26
CA PHE A 214 1.84 -38.73 -1.45
C PHE A 214 2.33 -38.14 -0.13
N ALA A 215 1.46 -37.98 0.87
CA ALA A 215 1.86 -37.52 2.20
C ALA A 215 2.84 -38.48 2.87
N VAL A 216 2.60 -39.81 2.76
CA VAL A 216 3.52 -40.84 3.27
C VAL A 216 4.88 -40.77 2.55
N LEU A 217 4.90 -40.60 1.22
CA LEU A 217 6.15 -40.44 0.47
C LEU A 217 6.94 -39.21 0.89
N TYR A 218 6.27 -38.03 1.12
CA TYR A 218 6.95 -36.83 1.61
C TYR A 218 7.51 -37.04 3.02
N LEU A 219 6.74 -37.64 3.93
CA LEU A 219 7.20 -37.93 5.29
C LEU A 219 8.38 -38.91 5.28
N ASP A 220 8.37 -39.86 4.37
CA ASP A 220 9.46 -40.84 4.20
C ASP A 220 10.76 -40.17 3.72
N VAL A 221 10.66 -39.24 2.74
CA VAL A 221 11.81 -38.43 2.30
C VAL A 221 12.33 -37.56 3.43
N VAL A 222 11.45 -36.91 4.21
CA VAL A 222 11.84 -36.17 5.39
C VAL A 222 12.54 -37.06 6.41
N ALA A 223 12.02 -38.25 6.68
CA ALA A 223 12.65 -39.19 7.59
C ALA A 223 14.04 -39.63 7.09
N ALA A 224 14.16 -40.00 5.80
CA ALA A 224 15.40 -40.41 5.19
C ALA A 224 16.48 -39.33 5.18
N THR A 225 16.08 -38.05 5.05
CA THR A 225 17.00 -36.92 4.97
C THR A 225 17.31 -36.33 6.35
N SER A 226 16.28 -35.92 7.08
CA SER A 226 16.47 -35.10 8.30
C SER A 226 16.61 -35.96 9.58
N ILE A 227 16.00 -37.18 9.63
CA ILE A 227 16.03 -38.00 10.84
C ILE A 227 17.18 -39.03 10.75
N TYR A 228 17.31 -39.72 9.63
CA TYR A 228 18.27 -40.81 9.48
C TYR A 228 19.55 -40.41 8.73
N ALA A 229 19.59 -39.20 8.13
CA ALA A 229 20.73 -38.68 7.36
C ALA A 229 21.25 -39.65 6.27
N TYR A 230 20.35 -40.47 5.67
CA TYR A 230 20.71 -41.35 4.56
C TYR A 230 20.86 -40.63 3.24
N LEU A 231 20.14 -39.51 3.08
CA LEU A 231 20.19 -38.66 1.90
C LEU A 231 20.77 -37.30 2.27
N PRO A 232 21.68 -36.74 1.50
CA PRO A 232 22.07 -35.35 1.64
C PRO A 232 20.87 -34.45 1.27
N GLU A 233 20.82 -33.23 1.82
CA GLU A 233 19.73 -32.26 1.63
C GLU A 233 19.28 -32.13 0.16
N GLY A 234 20.26 -31.98 -0.76
CA GLY A 234 19.98 -31.85 -2.20
C GLY A 234 19.28 -33.06 -2.81
N ALA A 235 19.63 -34.29 -2.34
CA ALA A 235 19.00 -35.53 -2.81
C ALA A 235 17.58 -35.67 -2.24
N GLY A 236 17.36 -35.26 -0.97
CA GLY A 236 16.03 -35.18 -0.35
C GLY A 236 15.11 -34.21 -1.10
N LEU A 237 15.62 -33.04 -1.43
CA LEU A 237 14.88 -32.03 -2.22
C LEU A 237 14.57 -32.54 -3.62
N ALA A 238 15.53 -33.20 -4.31
CA ALA A 238 15.31 -33.82 -5.62
C ALA A 238 14.24 -34.91 -5.56
N ALA A 239 14.26 -35.75 -4.52
CA ALA A 239 13.22 -36.76 -4.30
C ALA A 239 11.85 -36.12 -4.07
N GLY A 240 11.78 -35.07 -3.24
CA GLY A 240 10.55 -34.27 -3.04
C GLY A 240 10.00 -33.68 -4.34
N LEU A 241 10.88 -33.17 -5.20
CA LEU A 241 10.49 -32.64 -6.53
C LEU A 241 9.99 -33.74 -7.46
N LEU A 242 10.59 -34.91 -7.45
CA LEU A 242 10.13 -36.06 -8.23
C LEU A 242 8.74 -36.54 -7.77
N ILE A 243 8.50 -36.58 -6.47
CA ILE A 243 7.19 -36.90 -5.91
C ILE A 243 6.17 -35.82 -6.34
N ALA A 244 6.52 -34.52 -6.26
CA ALA A 244 5.66 -33.43 -6.72
C ALA A 244 5.35 -33.56 -8.23
N ALA A 245 6.34 -33.88 -9.06
CA ALA A 245 6.15 -34.08 -10.49
C ALA A 245 5.22 -35.26 -10.77
N GLY A 246 5.40 -36.41 -10.09
CA GLY A 246 4.51 -37.57 -10.17
C GLY A 246 3.08 -37.22 -9.76
N GLY A 247 2.91 -36.45 -8.68
CA GLY A 247 1.60 -35.97 -8.21
C GLY A 247 0.95 -35.01 -9.19
N LEU A 248 1.70 -34.08 -9.80
CA LEU A 248 1.21 -33.19 -10.85
C LEU A 248 0.77 -33.96 -12.10
N LEU A 249 1.53 -34.97 -12.54
CA LEU A 249 1.13 -35.81 -13.66
C LEU A 249 -0.16 -36.57 -13.35
N LEU A 250 -0.31 -37.08 -12.13
CA LEU A 250 -1.54 -37.74 -11.69
C LEU A 250 -2.71 -36.75 -11.62
N ALA A 251 -2.49 -35.54 -11.07
CA ALA A 251 -3.48 -34.49 -11.03
C ALA A 251 -3.98 -34.09 -12.43
N MET A 252 -3.06 -33.95 -13.39
CA MET A 252 -3.41 -33.68 -14.80
C MET A 252 -4.27 -34.79 -15.41
N ARG A 253 -3.95 -36.09 -15.09
CA ARG A 253 -4.70 -37.24 -15.60
C ARG A 253 -6.10 -37.31 -15.00
N TRP A 254 -6.26 -36.92 -13.74
CA TRP A 254 -7.53 -36.93 -13.02
C TRP A 254 -8.29 -35.60 -13.11
N ASP A 255 -7.73 -34.60 -13.76
CA ASP A 255 -8.26 -33.27 -13.96
C ASP A 255 -8.69 -32.59 -12.64
N SER A 256 -7.81 -32.61 -11.64
CA SER A 256 -8.09 -32.10 -10.30
C SER A 256 -7.11 -31.01 -9.86
N ALA A 257 -7.58 -29.75 -9.91
CA ALA A 257 -6.82 -28.60 -9.46
C ALA A 257 -6.48 -28.65 -7.96
N LEU A 258 -7.44 -29.12 -7.13
CA LEU A 258 -7.25 -29.20 -5.69
C LEU A 258 -6.18 -30.25 -5.31
N PHE A 259 -6.17 -31.37 -6.01
CA PHE A 259 -5.15 -32.39 -5.80
C PHE A 259 -3.75 -31.90 -6.21
N ALA A 260 -3.65 -31.21 -7.35
CA ALA A 260 -2.39 -30.60 -7.80
C ALA A 260 -1.87 -29.59 -6.77
N ALA A 261 -2.74 -28.67 -6.30
CA ALA A 261 -2.41 -27.70 -5.28
C ALA A 261 -2.00 -28.36 -3.94
N GLY A 262 -2.69 -29.45 -3.55
CA GLY A 262 -2.37 -30.21 -2.34
C GLY A 262 -1.00 -30.86 -2.39
N VAL A 263 -0.64 -31.50 -3.50
CA VAL A 263 0.67 -32.15 -3.69
C VAL A 263 1.81 -31.12 -3.67
N VAL A 264 1.67 -30.00 -4.41
CA VAL A 264 2.68 -28.93 -4.45
C VAL A 264 2.77 -28.22 -3.10
N GLY A 265 1.62 -27.98 -2.44
CA GLY A 265 1.58 -27.39 -1.11
C GLY A 265 2.25 -28.26 -0.05
N ALA A 266 2.00 -29.59 -0.08
CA ALA A 266 2.66 -30.54 0.83
C ALA A 266 4.18 -30.55 0.62
N CYS A 267 4.64 -30.54 -0.64
CA CYS A 267 6.06 -30.42 -0.95
C CYS A 267 6.67 -29.15 -0.36
N ALA A 268 5.99 -27.99 -0.55
CA ALA A 268 6.46 -26.70 -0.05
C ALA A 268 6.49 -26.64 1.49
N VAL A 269 5.56 -27.31 2.17
CA VAL A 269 5.51 -27.39 3.65
C VAL A 269 6.61 -28.29 4.21
N CYS A 270 6.94 -29.39 3.53
CA CYS A 270 8.02 -30.30 3.94
C CYS A 270 9.42 -29.73 3.64
N ALA A 271 9.56 -28.85 2.67
CA ALA A 271 10.85 -28.33 2.22
C ALA A 271 11.69 -27.65 3.32
N PRO A 272 11.13 -26.81 4.23
CA PRO A 272 11.92 -26.22 5.32
C PRO A 272 12.54 -27.24 6.27
N VAL A 273 11.88 -28.40 6.45
CA VAL A 273 12.42 -29.49 7.27
C VAL A 273 13.59 -30.20 6.58
N LEU A 274 13.53 -30.29 5.25
CA LEU A 274 14.61 -30.89 4.43
C LEU A 274 15.86 -30.01 4.35
N THR A 275 15.71 -28.68 4.55
CA THR A 275 16.81 -27.70 4.45
C THR A 275 17.27 -27.19 5.82
N ASP A 276 16.88 -27.89 6.92
CA ASP A 276 17.17 -27.50 8.30
C ASP A 276 16.84 -26.02 8.59
N GLY A 277 15.65 -25.62 8.15
CA GLY A 277 15.11 -24.26 8.36
C GLY A 277 15.02 -23.40 7.10
N PHE A 278 15.00 -22.08 7.32
CA PHE A 278 14.84 -21.09 6.26
C PHE A 278 16.21 -20.69 5.69
N THR A 279 16.65 -21.40 4.67
CA THR A 279 17.95 -21.24 4.02
C THR A 279 17.79 -20.69 2.58
N PRO A 280 18.85 -20.12 1.97
CA PRO A 280 18.84 -19.78 0.56
C PRO A 280 18.52 -20.97 -0.36
N LEU A 281 18.94 -22.18 0.02
CA LEU A 281 18.66 -23.42 -0.70
C LEU A 281 17.15 -23.70 -0.78
N LEU A 282 16.41 -23.45 0.33
CA LEU A 282 14.95 -23.56 0.37
C LEU A 282 14.29 -22.66 -0.68
N VAL A 283 14.69 -21.39 -0.75
CA VAL A 283 14.10 -20.43 -1.72
C VAL A 283 14.39 -20.91 -3.14
N GLY A 284 15.64 -21.31 -3.44
CA GLY A 284 16.00 -21.86 -4.74
C GLY A 284 15.15 -23.07 -5.12
N PHE A 285 14.97 -24.02 -4.19
CA PHE A 285 14.10 -25.19 -4.39
C PHE A 285 12.64 -24.79 -4.67
N LEU A 286 12.08 -23.89 -3.89
CA LEU A 286 10.69 -23.43 -4.08
C LEU A 286 10.50 -22.68 -5.41
N LEU A 287 11.52 -21.98 -5.91
CA LEU A 287 11.51 -21.39 -7.24
C LEU A 287 11.52 -22.48 -8.34
N VAL A 288 12.31 -23.54 -8.17
CA VAL A 288 12.30 -24.68 -9.08
C VAL A 288 10.93 -25.38 -9.08
N LEU A 289 10.34 -25.59 -7.89
CA LEU A 289 9.01 -26.16 -7.74
C LEU A 289 7.94 -25.29 -8.45
N LYS A 290 8.02 -23.96 -8.31
CA LYS A 290 7.15 -23.00 -9.02
C LYS A 290 7.31 -23.12 -10.53
N ILE A 291 8.55 -23.17 -11.04
CA ILE A 291 8.83 -23.32 -12.47
C ILE A 291 8.26 -24.67 -12.97
N ALA A 292 8.44 -25.76 -12.22
CA ALA A 292 7.93 -27.08 -12.58
C ALA A 292 6.39 -27.16 -12.59
N ALA A 293 5.72 -26.42 -11.70
CA ALA A 293 4.25 -26.36 -11.66
C ALA A 293 3.65 -25.43 -12.75
N SER A 294 4.41 -24.45 -13.25
CA SER A 294 3.91 -23.44 -14.20
C SER A 294 3.33 -24.02 -15.51
N PRO A 295 3.96 -25.01 -16.19
CA PRO A 295 3.38 -25.59 -17.40
C PRO A 295 2.02 -26.27 -17.18
N VAL A 296 1.82 -26.87 -16.01
CA VAL A 296 0.55 -27.51 -15.63
C VAL A 296 -0.54 -26.47 -15.44
N HIS A 297 -0.24 -25.41 -14.69
CA HIS A 297 -1.15 -24.27 -14.53
C HIS A 297 -1.52 -23.65 -15.88
N LEU A 298 -0.56 -23.42 -16.76
CA LEU A 298 -0.79 -22.83 -18.08
C LEU A 298 -1.68 -23.69 -18.98
N ARG A 299 -1.57 -25.03 -18.89
CA ARG A 299 -2.36 -25.95 -19.72
C ARG A 299 -3.78 -26.16 -19.20
N LYS A 300 -3.94 -26.23 -17.88
CA LYS A 300 -5.18 -26.71 -17.25
C LYS A 300 -6.06 -25.60 -16.65
N ASP A 301 -5.60 -24.35 -16.58
CA ASP A 301 -6.29 -23.22 -15.95
C ASP A 301 -6.63 -23.46 -14.47
N TRP A 302 -5.59 -23.75 -13.69
CA TRP A 302 -5.74 -24.00 -12.27
C TRP A 302 -5.15 -22.84 -11.42
N PRO A 303 -5.92 -21.78 -11.12
CA PRO A 303 -5.41 -20.64 -10.35
C PRO A 303 -4.97 -21.03 -8.93
N SER A 304 -5.59 -22.05 -8.32
CA SER A 304 -5.16 -22.60 -7.04
C SER A 304 -3.72 -23.14 -7.08
N LEU A 305 -3.33 -23.79 -8.17
CA LEU A 305 -1.96 -24.28 -8.35
C LEU A 305 -0.97 -23.12 -8.50
N ALA A 306 -1.33 -22.06 -9.25
CA ALA A 306 -0.49 -20.88 -9.39
C ALA A 306 -0.22 -20.19 -8.04
N VAL A 307 -1.25 -20.08 -7.21
CA VAL A 307 -1.16 -19.51 -5.86
C VAL A 307 -0.31 -20.39 -4.95
N THR A 308 -0.60 -21.70 -4.92
CA THR A 308 0.12 -22.64 -4.05
C THR A 308 1.59 -22.80 -4.42
N ALA A 309 1.94 -22.68 -5.70
CA ALA A 309 3.34 -22.70 -6.14
C ALA A 309 4.00 -21.31 -6.03
N GLY A 310 3.22 -20.21 -6.08
CA GLY A 310 3.73 -18.85 -6.14
C GLY A 310 3.98 -18.20 -4.77
N ILE A 311 3.15 -18.47 -3.78
CA ILE A 311 3.26 -17.86 -2.43
C ILE A 311 4.45 -18.40 -1.62
N PRO A 312 4.73 -19.72 -1.56
CA PRO A 312 5.81 -20.24 -0.72
C PRO A 312 7.19 -19.63 -0.98
N PRO A 313 7.66 -19.43 -2.22
CA PRO A 313 8.96 -18.78 -2.44
C PRO A 313 8.98 -17.31 -1.98
N LEU A 314 7.85 -16.59 -2.02
CA LEU A 314 7.76 -15.22 -1.51
C LEU A 314 7.91 -15.19 0.00
N LEU A 315 7.17 -16.05 0.71
CA LEU A 315 7.24 -16.18 2.17
C LEU A 315 8.62 -16.66 2.63
N ALA A 316 9.18 -17.67 1.96
CA ALA A 316 10.50 -18.17 2.28
C ALA A 316 11.57 -17.09 2.10
N THR A 317 11.51 -16.28 1.04
CA THR A 317 12.44 -15.15 0.84
C THR A 317 12.35 -14.15 1.98
N LEU A 318 11.13 -13.82 2.46
CA LEU A 318 10.94 -12.93 3.60
C LEU A 318 11.48 -13.52 4.91
N LEU A 319 11.26 -14.80 5.15
CA LEU A 319 11.72 -15.48 6.37
C LEU A 319 13.25 -15.65 6.39
N VAL A 320 13.88 -15.84 5.24
CA VAL A 320 15.35 -15.95 5.13
C VAL A 320 16.04 -14.61 5.47
N ILE A 321 15.38 -13.45 5.34
CA ILE A 321 15.95 -12.13 5.65
C ILE A 321 16.53 -12.08 7.08
N GLY A 322 15.85 -12.68 8.06
CA GLY A 322 16.31 -12.71 9.47
C GLY A 322 17.37 -13.76 9.79
N HIS A 323 17.67 -14.69 8.87
CA HIS A 323 18.51 -15.87 9.14
C HIS A 323 19.83 -15.89 8.35
N THR A 324 19.95 -15.09 7.31
CA THR A 324 21.14 -15.10 6.42
C THR A 324 22.16 -14.06 6.88
N ARG A 325 23.42 -14.52 7.05
CA ARG A 325 24.56 -13.67 7.44
C ARG A 325 25.27 -12.99 6.26
N ASP A 326 25.02 -13.45 5.02
CA ASP A 326 25.59 -12.85 3.81
C ASP A 326 24.53 -11.99 3.09
N PRO A 327 24.60 -10.65 3.22
CA PRO A 327 23.63 -9.75 2.60
C PRO A 327 23.70 -9.75 1.07
N ARG A 328 24.84 -10.10 0.47
CA ARG A 328 25.00 -10.15 -1.01
C ARG A 328 24.28 -11.35 -1.61
N ALA A 329 24.44 -12.51 -0.99
CA ALA A 329 23.73 -13.72 -1.38
C ALA A 329 22.21 -13.54 -1.25
N LEU A 330 21.75 -12.89 -0.16
CA LEU A 330 20.36 -12.58 0.06
C LEU A 330 19.80 -11.64 -1.01
N ALA A 331 20.53 -10.57 -1.37
CA ALA A 331 20.14 -9.64 -2.43
C ALA A 331 20.01 -10.34 -3.79
N GLY A 332 20.98 -11.17 -4.14
CA GLY A 332 20.97 -11.96 -5.37
C GLY A 332 19.79 -12.92 -5.44
N LEU A 333 19.50 -13.62 -4.34
CA LEU A 333 18.38 -14.55 -4.23
C LEU A 333 17.03 -13.84 -4.32
N ALA A 334 16.87 -12.73 -3.63
CA ALA A 334 15.65 -11.93 -3.66
C ALA A 334 15.37 -11.36 -5.06
N LEU A 335 16.42 -10.90 -5.76
CA LEU A 335 16.30 -10.45 -7.14
C LEU A 335 15.92 -11.61 -8.07
N LEU A 336 16.54 -12.78 -7.92
CA LEU A 336 16.20 -13.98 -8.70
C LEU A 336 14.74 -14.39 -8.47
N ALA A 337 14.27 -14.38 -7.22
CA ALA A 337 12.88 -14.68 -6.89
C ALA A 337 11.91 -13.70 -7.55
N ALA A 338 12.24 -12.41 -7.53
CA ALA A 338 11.46 -11.37 -8.20
C ALA A 338 11.40 -11.59 -9.72
N LEU A 339 12.56 -11.87 -10.35
CA LEU A 339 12.65 -12.11 -11.79
C LEU A 339 11.84 -13.34 -12.22
N VAL A 340 12.01 -14.46 -11.54
CA VAL A 340 11.27 -15.71 -11.83
C VAL A 340 9.77 -15.49 -11.61
N GLY A 341 9.39 -14.79 -10.55
CA GLY A 341 8.00 -14.48 -10.25
C GLY A 341 7.33 -13.61 -11.31
N VAL A 342 7.98 -12.53 -11.70
CA VAL A 342 7.49 -11.63 -12.74
C VAL A 342 7.47 -12.31 -14.11
N ALA A 343 8.51 -13.06 -14.48
CA ALA A 343 8.57 -13.80 -15.74
C ALA A 343 7.43 -14.81 -15.86
N ALA A 344 7.19 -15.61 -14.81
CA ALA A 344 6.08 -16.55 -14.77
C ALA A 344 4.72 -15.85 -14.93
N ALA A 345 4.53 -14.71 -14.26
CA ALA A 345 3.31 -13.91 -14.36
C ALA A 345 3.10 -13.35 -15.79
N VAL A 346 4.17 -12.88 -16.43
CA VAL A 346 4.13 -12.39 -17.83
C VAL A 346 3.74 -13.50 -18.79
N VAL A 347 4.33 -14.68 -18.63
CA VAL A 347 3.97 -15.85 -19.46
C VAL A 347 2.49 -16.20 -19.25
N THR A 348 2.02 -16.21 -18.01
CA THR A 348 0.61 -16.50 -17.69
C THR A 348 -0.33 -15.48 -18.33
N VAL A 349 -0.06 -14.19 -18.21
CA VAL A 349 -0.92 -13.12 -18.77
C VAL A 349 -0.90 -13.12 -20.29
N ARG A 350 0.19 -13.50 -20.95
CA ARG A 350 0.24 -13.65 -22.40
C ARG A 350 -0.66 -14.78 -22.90
N VAL A 351 -0.73 -15.89 -22.15
CA VAL A 351 -1.61 -17.02 -22.47
C VAL A 351 -3.04 -16.76 -22.04
N ARG A 352 -3.24 -16.03 -20.93
CA ARG A 352 -4.55 -15.74 -20.32
C ARG A 352 -4.68 -14.27 -19.93
N PRO A 353 -5.07 -13.41 -20.87
CA PRO A 353 -5.33 -12.01 -20.61
C PRO A 353 -6.47 -11.86 -19.60
N GLY A 354 -6.20 -11.23 -18.43
CA GLY A 354 -7.20 -11.01 -17.39
C GLY A 354 -7.09 -11.95 -16.18
N ASP A 355 -6.09 -12.82 -16.12
CA ASP A 355 -5.83 -13.65 -14.93
C ASP A 355 -5.38 -12.77 -13.74
N VAL A 356 -6.27 -12.69 -12.73
CA VAL A 356 -6.04 -11.91 -11.51
C VAL A 356 -4.92 -12.49 -10.66
N THR A 357 -4.72 -13.82 -10.70
CA THR A 357 -3.64 -14.47 -9.93
C THR A 357 -2.28 -14.11 -10.51
N ALA A 358 -2.17 -14.01 -11.83
CA ALA A 358 -0.96 -13.55 -12.50
C ALA A 358 -0.64 -12.09 -12.15
N LEU A 359 -1.65 -11.21 -12.08
CA LEU A 359 -1.48 -9.84 -11.61
C LEU A 359 -0.99 -9.81 -10.15
N GLY A 360 -1.64 -10.54 -9.26
CA GLY A 360 -1.24 -10.62 -7.84
C GLY A 360 0.20 -11.12 -7.66
N LEU A 361 0.61 -12.14 -8.41
CA LEU A 361 1.97 -12.67 -8.37
C LEU A 361 2.99 -11.72 -9.02
N ALA A 362 2.62 -11.00 -10.08
CA ALA A 362 3.51 -9.99 -10.69
C ALA A 362 3.81 -8.83 -9.73
N VAL A 363 2.79 -8.36 -9.01
CA VAL A 363 2.92 -7.29 -8.01
C VAL A 363 3.62 -7.78 -6.75
N GLY A 364 3.28 -9.00 -6.29
CA GLY A 364 3.81 -9.57 -5.05
C GLY A 364 5.26 -10.03 -5.15
N SER A 365 5.70 -10.53 -6.32
CA SER A 365 7.04 -11.12 -6.46
C SER A 365 8.21 -10.16 -6.21
N PRO A 366 8.17 -8.87 -6.56
CA PRO A 366 9.24 -7.92 -6.25
C PRO A 366 9.24 -7.43 -4.79
N LEU A 367 8.13 -7.56 -4.05
CA LEU A 367 8.03 -7.02 -2.69
C LEU A 367 9.06 -7.59 -1.71
N PRO A 368 9.35 -8.91 -1.66
CA PRO A 368 10.40 -9.44 -0.80
C PRO A 368 11.77 -8.83 -1.11
N ALA A 369 12.08 -8.57 -2.39
CA ALA A 369 13.34 -7.93 -2.77
C ALA A 369 13.42 -6.48 -2.27
N LEU A 370 12.31 -5.73 -2.33
CA LEU A 370 12.23 -4.37 -1.78
C LEU A 370 12.33 -4.37 -0.24
N LEU A 371 11.71 -5.33 0.44
CA LEU A 371 11.83 -5.47 1.89
C LEU A 371 13.24 -5.88 2.33
N THR A 372 13.95 -6.66 1.53
CA THR A 372 15.35 -7.03 1.80
C THR A 372 16.27 -5.80 1.86
N THR A 373 15.93 -4.70 1.19
CA THR A 373 16.74 -3.47 1.21
C THR A 373 16.88 -2.85 2.59
N VAL A 374 15.95 -3.15 3.52
CA VAL A 374 15.97 -2.63 4.91
C VAL A 374 17.13 -3.19 5.71
N VAL A 375 17.57 -4.42 5.43
CA VAL A 375 18.67 -5.10 6.13
C VAL A 375 20.01 -5.02 5.40
N LEU A 376 20.03 -4.47 4.20
CA LEU A 376 21.22 -4.24 3.40
C LEU A 376 21.84 -2.87 3.71
N ASP A 377 23.17 -2.75 3.49
CA ASP A 377 23.83 -1.45 3.46
C ASP A 377 23.19 -0.56 2.39
N LYS A 378 23.18 0.75 2.59
CA LYS A 378 22.54 1.74 1.68
C LYS A 378 22.90 1.51 0.21
N THR A 379 24.17 1.22 -0.10
CA THR A 379 24.65 1.02 -1.47
C THR A 379 24.08 -0.25 -2.11
N TRP A 380 24.08 -1.37 -1.38
CA TRP A 380 23.52 -2.63 -1.85
C TRP A 380 21.99 -2.58 -1.91
N GLY A 381 21.35 -1.95 -0.92
CA GLY A 381 19.90 -1.73 -0.91
C GLY A 381 19.44 -0.88 -2.09
N ALA A 382 20.13 0.25 -2.35
CA ALA A 382 19.85 1.11 -3.49
C ALA A 382 20.07 0.37 -4.82
N GLY A 383 21.15 -0.41 -4.93
CA GLY A 383 21.45 -1.24 -6.11
C GLY A 383 20.38 -2.29 -6.38
N LEU A 384 19.93 -3.01 -5.33
CA LEU A 384 18.87 -4.01 -5.44
C LEU A 384 17.54 -3.36 -5.87
N ALA A 385 17.11 -2.30 -5.18
CA ALA A 385 15.88 -1.59 -5.54
C ALA A 385 15.95 -1.01 -6.95
N GLY A 386 17.10 -0.45 -7.35
CA GLY A 386 17.35 0.05 -8.70
C GLY A 386 17.26 -1.04 -9.76
N ALA A 387 17.85 -2.22 -9.50
CA ALA A 387 17.75 -3.37 -10.40
C ALA A 387 16.29 -3.82 -10.58
N VAL A 388 15.54 -3.92 -9.48
CA VAL A 388 14.10 -4.24 -9.53
C VAL A 388 13.35 -3.17 -10.33
N ALA A 389 13.61 -1.88 -10.07
CA ALA A 389 12.98 -0.77 -10.78
C ALA A 389 13.24 -0.85 -12.30
N VAL A 390 14.48 -1.05 -12.71
CA VAL A 390 14.87 -1.17 -14.13
C VAL A 390 14.14 -2.31 -14.82
N VAL A 391 14.10 -3.50 -14.20
CA VAL A 391 13.43 -4.67 -14.77
C VAL A 391 11.93 -4.43 -14.89
N VAL A 392 11.29 -3.96 -13.80
CA VAL A 392 9.82 -3.83 -13.73
C VAL A 392 9.33 -2.66 -14.58
N LEU A 393 10.02 -1.50 -14.56
CA LEU A 393 9.70 -0.35 -15.43
C LEU A 393 10.04 -0.65 -16.90
N GLY A 394 11.11 -1.37 -17.17
CA GLY A 394 11.44 -1.86 -18.50
C GLY A 394 10.33 -2.76 -19.06
N LEU A 395 9.86 -3.71 -18.24
CA LEU A 395 8.72 -4.55 -18.58
C LEU A 395 7.45 -3.74 -18.81
N TRP A 396 7.16 -2.75 -17.98
CA TRP A 396 6.04 -1.82 -18.17
C TRP A 396 6.16 -1.07 -19.50
N ALA A 397 7.32 -0.50 -19.80
CA ALA A 397 7.56 0.30 -21.00
C ALA A 397 7.37 -0.53 -22.29
N VAL A 398 7.87 -1.77 -22.31
CA VAL A 398 7.74 -2.69 -23.46
C VAL A 398 6.33 -3.32 -23.48
N GLY A 399 5.83 -3.72 -22.31
CA GLY A 399 4.59 -4.48 -22.16
C GLY A 399 3.31 -3.66 -22.39
N ARG A 400 3.34 -2.34 -22.20
CA ARG A 400 2.15 -1.47 -22.27
C ARG A 400 1.35 -1.54 -23.56
N ARG A 401 1.95 -2.01 -24.67
CA ARG A 401 1.28 -2.20 -25.97
C ARG A 401 0.80 -3.62 -26.19
N ALA A 402 1.35 -4.59 -25.48
CA ALA A 402 1.15 -6.02 -25.72
C ALA A 402 0.42 -6.76 -24.57
N LEU A 403 0.33 -6.15 -23.38
CA LEU A 403 -0.26 -6.75 -22.20
C LEU A 403 -1.49 -5.96 -21.72
N PRO A 404 -2.42 -6.59 -20.98
CA PRO A 404 -3.61 -5.93 -20.44
C PRO A 404 -3.28 -4.69 -19.60
N SER A 405 -4.13 -3.66 -19.69
CA SER A 405 -3.91 -2.39 -19.01
C SER A 405 -3.83 -2.51 -17.48
N ALA A 406 -4.66 -3.37 -16.88
CA ALA A 406 -4.63 -3.63 -15.43
C ALA A 406 -3.29 -4.24 -14.98
N PHE A 407 -2.76 -5.21 -15.76
CA PHE A 407 -1.47 -5.83 -15.48
C PHE A 407 -0.32 -4.83 -15.60
N THR A 408 -0.29 -4.06 -16.69
CA THR A 408 0.75 -3.03 -16.89
C THR A 408 0.67 -1.91 -15.85
N ALA A 409 -0.53 -1.55 -15.39
CA ALA A 409 -0.70 -0.57 -14.32
C ALA A 409 -0.13 -1.09 -12.99
N GLY A 410 -0.42 -2.35 -12.62
CA GLY A 410 0.12 -2.96 -11.40
C GLY A 410 1.64 -3.09 -11.44
N VAL A 411 2.19 -3.59 -12.54
CA VAL A 411 3.64 -3.68 -12.76
C VAL A 411 4.29 -2.29 -12.72
N GLY A 412 3.69 -1.30 -13.38
CA GLY A 412 4.18 0.08 -13.35
C GLY A 412 4.20 0.68 -11.94
N ALA A 413 3.16 0.43 -11.13
CA ALA A 413 3.08 0.90 -9.75
C ALA A 413 4.22 0.33 -8.89
N VAL A 414 4.49 -0.97 -9.01
CA VAL A 414 5.62 -1.61 -8.29
C VAL A 414 6.96 -1.07 -8.77
N GLY A 415 7.11 -0.83 -10.08
CA GLY A 415 8.33 -0.24 -10.64
C GLY A 415 8.61 1.17 -10.13
N VAL A 416 7.56 1.98 -10.01
CA VAL A 416 7.64 3.33 -9.42
C VAL A 416 7.97 3.26 -7.94
N LEU A 417 7.38 2.33 -7.18
CA LEU A 417 7.73 2.09 -5.78
C LEU A 417 9.20 1.66 -5.64
N ALA A 418 9.67 0.76 -6.50
CA ALA A 418 11.06 0.31 -6.49
C ALA A 418 12.04 1.45 -6.80
N LEU A 419 11.69 2.33 -7.75
CA LEU A 419 12.47 3.53 -8.07
C LEU A 419 12.55 4.47 -6.86
N PHE A 420 11.42 4.73 -6.20
CA PHE A 420 11.38 5.53 -4.97
C PHE A 420 12.29 4.96 -3.88
N VAL A 421 12.22 3.64 -3.62
CA VAL A 421 13.08 2.99 -2.61
C VAL A 421 14.55 3.14 -3.00
N ALA A 422 14.89 2.95 -4.27
CA ALA A 422 16.26 3.14 -4.77
C ALA A 422 16.76 4.57 -4.54
N THR A 423 15.96 5.57 -4.89
CA THR A 423 16.26 6.99 -4.68
C THR A 423 16.39 7.34 -3.20
N ALA A 424 15.47 6.85 -2.37
CA ALA A 424 15.47 7.11 -0.93
C ALA A 424 16.68 6.53 -0.21
N LEU A 425 17.25 5.43 -0.71
CA LEU A 425 18.44 4.80 -0.17
C LEU A 425 19.74 5.38 -0.76
N ALA A 426 19.73 5.77 -2.04
CA ALA A 426 20.92 6.25 -2.74
C ALA A 426 21.29 7.68 -2.36
N LEU A 427 20.32 8.49 -1.96
CA LEU A 427 20.50 9.93 -1.74
C LEU A 427 20.19 10.30 -0.29
N ASP A 428 20.86 11.33 0.22
CA ASP A 428 20.63 11.91 1.54
C ASP A 428 20.23 13.39 1.43
N GLY A 429 19.60 13.92 2.48
CA GLY A 429 19.30 15.34 2.64
C GLY A 429 18.48 15.95 1.50
N SER A 430 18.83 17.18 1.12
CA SER A 430 18.13 17.98 0.12
C SER A 430 18.15 17.39 -1.30
N ALA A 431 19.18 16.63 -1.66
CA ALA A 431 19.27 15.95 -2.96
C ALA A 431 18.17 14.91 -3.13
N ARG A 432 17.82 14.17 -2.07
CA ARG A 432 16.71 13.20 -2.06
C ARG A 432 15.39 13.88 -2.40
N ALA A 433 15.09 15.00 -1.74
CA ALA A 433 13.87 15.76 -1.99
C ALA A 433 13.76 16.19 -3.46
N GLY A 434 14.84 16.71 -4.02
CA GLY A 434 14.89 17.16 -5.41
C GLY A 434 14.64 16.04 -6.42
N VAL A 435 15.22 14.85 -6.22
CA VAL A 435 15.03 13.71 -7.14
C VAL A 435 13.64 13.12 -7.02
N VAL A 436 13.07 12.96 -5.80
CA VAL A 436 11.69 12.49 -5.60
C VAL A 436 10.69 13.45 -6.27
N LEU A 437 10.91 14.77 -6.18
CA LEU A 437 10.12 15.76 -6.90
C LEU A 437 10.30 15.65 -8.42
N GLY A 438 11.51 15.36 -8.89
CA GLY A 438 11.79 15.07 -10.30
C GLY A 438 11.01 13.86 -10.81
N GLU A 439 10.97 12.78 -10.03
CA GLU A 439 10.14 11.61 -10.32
C GLU A 439 8.65 11.97 -10.37
N ALA A 440 8.16 12.80 -9.42
CA ALA A 440 6.80 13.32 -9.45
C ALA A 440 6.50 14.11 -10.72
N LEU A 441 7.40 14.98 -11.13
CA LEU A 441 7.28 15.78 -12.36
C LEU A 441 7.24 14.89 -13.61
N VAL A 442 8.13 13.90 -13.71
CA VAL A 442 8.12 12.92 -14.82
C VAL A 442 6.81 12.16 -14.85
N LEU A 443 6.31 11.71 -13.70
CA LEU A 443 5.01 11.02 -13.62
C LEU A 443 3.84 11.93 -13.99
N ALA A 444 3.87 13.25 -13.68
CA ALA A 444 2.87 14.21 -14.10
C ALA A 444 2.83 14.36 -15.63
N VAL A 445 3.99 14.51 -16.26
CA VAL A 445 4.12 14.58 -17.72
C VAL A 445 3.67 13.26 -18.35
N LEU A 446 4.04 12.13 -17.77
CA LEU A 446 3.65 10.81 -18.23
C LEU A 446 2.15 10.57 -18.10
N ALA A 447 1.52 11.06 -17.02
CA ALA A 447 0.08 11.01 -16.79
C ALA A 447 -0.68 11.71 -17.93
N GLU A 448 -0.24 12.90 -18.34
CA GLU A 448 -0.85 13.64 -19.45
C GLU A 448 -0.61 12.93 -20.78
N ARG A 449 0.65 12.53 -21.06
CA ARG A 449 1.01 11.87 -22.33
C ARG A 449 0.31 10.53 -22.56
N LEU A 450 0.17 9.74 -21.50
CA LEU A 450 -0.44 8.40 -21.55
C LEU A 450 -1.92 8.40 -21.19
N ARG A 451 -2.50 9.54 -20.83
CA ARG A 451 -3.88 9.64 -20.33
C ARG A 451 -4.15 8.70 -19.16
N SER A 452 -3.15 8.54 -18.27
CA SER A 452 -3.17 7.56 -17.18
C SER A 452 -3.47 8.21 -15.84
N ARG A 453 -4.63 7.85 -15.24
CA ARG A 453 -4.97 8.25 -13.86
C ARG A 453 -4.04 7.63 -12.83
N GLY A 454 -3.51 6.42 -13.08
CA GLY A 454 -2.54 5.77 -12.20
C GLY A 454 -1.24 6.55 -12.08
N SER A 455 -0.69 7.03 -13.21
CA SER A 455 0.51 7.89 -13.20
C SER A 455 0.26 9.22 -12.50
N LEU A 456 -0.96 9.78 -12.61
CA LEU A 456 -1.35 10.99 -11.89
C LEU A 456 -1.38 10.77 -10.37
N LEU A 457 -1.95 9.65 -9.90
CA LEU A 457 -1.95 9.28 -8.49
C LEU A 457 -0.52 9.10 -7.97
N GLY A 458 0.34 8.39 -8.72
CA GLY A 458 1.76 8.26 -8.40
C GLY A 458 2.46 9.61 -8.29
N SER A 459 2.24 10.50 -9.28
CA SER A 459 2.78 11.87 -9.25
C SER A 459 2.32 12.64 -8.02
N THR A 460 1.04 12.54 -7.63
CA THR A 460 0.50 13.22 -6.44
C THR A 460 1.13 12.70 -5.16
N ALA A 461 1.31 11.38 -5.03
CA ALA A 461 1.95 10.77 -3.87
C ALA A 461 3.42 11.22 -3.76
N PHE A 462 4.18 11.16 -4.85
CA PHE A 462 5.57 11.59 -4.87
C PHE A 462 5.73 13.09 -4.65
N ALA A 463 4.83 13.91 -5.20
CA ALA A 463 4.82 15.36 -4.95
C ALA A 463 4.55 15.67 -3.47
N GLY A 464 3.63 14.93 -2.82
CA GLY A 464 3.38 15.05 -1.39
C GLY A 464 4.59 14.66 -0.53
N ILE A 465 5.20 13.50 -0.83
CA ILE A 465 6.41 13.04 -0.13
C ILE A 465 7.57 14.02 -0.37
N GLY A 466 7.80 14.43 -1.60
CA GLY A 466 8.85 15.38 -1.96
C GLY A 466 8.66 16.76 -1.32
N LEU A 467 7.41 17.23 -1.20
CA LEU A 467 7.09 18.45 -0.46
C LEU A 467 7.46 18.32 1.02
N VAL A 468 7.08 17.20 1.68
CA VAL A 468 7.43 16.96 3.09
C VAL A 468 8.95 16.89 3.27
N MET A 469 9.66 16.20 2.39
CA MET A 469 11.13 16.16 2.41
C MET A 469 11.75 17.54 2.16
N THR A 470 11.18 18.35 1.29
CA THR A 470 11.65 19.72 1.05
C THR A 470 11.48 20.58 2.29
N LEU A 471 10.34 20.46 2.97
CA LEU A 471 10.06 21.17 4.23
C LEU A 471 10.94 20.70 5.39
N ALA A 472 11.37 19.43 5.39
CA ALA A 472 12.20 18.87 6.45
C ALA A 472 13.70 19.12 6.22
N ASP A 473 14.18 18.90 4.98
CA ASP A 473 15.62 18.77 4.72
C ASP A 473 16.16 19.83 3.76
N ALA A 474 15.42 20.24 2.72
CA ALA A 474 15.96 21.04 1.63
C ALA A 474 15.82 22.57 1.84
N VAL A 475 14.64 23.00 2.24
CA VAL A 475 14.31 24.39 2.59
C VAL A 475 13.38 24.35 3.80
N PRO A 476 13.91 24.13 5.01
CA PRO A 476 13.10 24.06 6.21
C PRO A 476 12.26 25.32 6.41
N LEU A 477 11.05 25.13 6.97
CA LEU A 477 10.15 26.26 7.20
C LEU A 477 10.76 27.30 8.16
N GLU A 478 11.69 26.86 9.01
CA GLU A 478 12.45 27.72 9.91
C GLU A 478 13.23 28.81 9.15
N TRP A 479 13.77 28.51 7.96
CA TRP A 479 14.49 29.50 7.13
C TRP A 479 13.59 30.62 6.60
N LEU A 480 12.28 30.46 6.66
CA LEU A 480 11.34 31.53 6.36
C LEU A 480 11.04 32.42 7.56
N LEU A 481 11.50 32.03 8.76
CA LEU A 481 11.20 32.71 10.03
C LEU A 481 12.47 33.21 10.73
N ASP A 482 13.56 32.42 10.70
CA ASP A 482 14.81 32.69 11.39
C ASP A 482 16.01 32.39 10.49
N GLU A 483 17.13 33.04 10.78
CA GLU A 483 18.42 32.73 10.16
C GLU A 483 18.82 31.29 10.49
N PRO A 484 19.38 30.55 9.52
CA PRO A 484 19.83 29.18 9.74
C PRO A 484 20.88 29.10 10.85
N ARG A 485 20.58 28.35 11.91
CA ARG A 485 21.44 28.23 13.12
C ARG A 485 22.70 27.41 12.90
N HIS A 486 22.76 26.64 11.83
CA HIS A 486 23.91 25.80 11.48
C HIS A 486 24.56 26.26 10.19
N PRO A 487 25.89 26.17 10.08
CA PRO A 487 26.58 26.52 8.85
C PRO A 487 26.11 25.62 7.70
N ILE A 488 25.55 26.23 6.67
CA ILE A 488 25.02 25.55 5.48
C ILE A 488 26.15 25.47 4.45
N THR A 489 26.38 24.28 3.89
CA THR A 489 27.35 24.14 2.83
C THR A 489 26.79 24.69 1.50
N ARG A 490 27.70 25.12 0.60
CA ARG A 490 27.30 25.51 -0.76
C ARG A 490 26.60 24.37 -1.51
N GLY A 491 26.95 23.10 -1.21
CA GLY A 491 26.33 21.93 -1.77
C GLY A 491 24.85 21.82 -1.36
N ASP A 492 24.55 22.05 -0.08
CA ASP A 492 23.19 22.01 0.45
C ASP A 492 22.33 23.14 -0.15
N LEU A 493 22.91 24.34 -0.34
CA LEU A 493 22.21 25.45 -0.98
C LEU A 493 21.89 25.18 -2.46
N VAL A 494 22.81 24.58 -3.20
CA VAL A 494 22.59 24.20 -4.61
C VAL A 494 21.51 23.12 -4.72
N THR A 495 21.59 22.09 -3.89
CA THR A 495 20.57 21.01 -3.91
C THR A 495 19.24 21.51 -3.38
N GLY A 496 19.21 22.38 -2.39
CA GLY A 496 18.00 23.06 -1.91
C GLY A 496 17.36 23.95 -2.97
N LEU A 497 18.17 24.73 -3.70
CA LEU A 497 17.72 25.53 -4.85
C LEU A 497 17.09 24.66 -5.93
N LEU A 498 17.75 23.56 -6.29
CA LEU A 498 17.24 22.62 -7.29
C LEU A 498 15.95 21.96 -6.81
N ALA A 499 15.86 21.53 -5.56
CA ALA A 499 14.66 20.96 -4.98
C ALA A 499 13.49 21.95 -5.00
N ALA A 500 13.72 23.20 -4.60
CA ALA A 500 12.71 24.26 -4.64
C ALA A 500 12.25 24.55 -6.08
N LEU A 501 13.17 24.59 -7.04
CA LEU A 501 12.85 24.79 -8.47
C LEU A 501 11.99 23.64 -9.01
N VAL A 502 12.38 22.40 -8.75
CA VAL A 502 11.62 21.21 -9.19
C VAL A 502 10.26 21.16 -8.50
N LEU A 503 10.17 21.55 -7.21
CA LEU A 503 8.91 21.68 -6.50
C LEU A 503 7.97 22.69 -7.18
N ALA A 504 8.49 23.87 -7.59
CA ALA A 504 7.70 24.87 -8.30
C ALA A 504 7.20 24.33 -9.65
N LEU A 505 8.04 23.63 -10.40
CA LEU A 505 7.66 23.01 -11.66
C LEU A 505 6.60 21.91 -11.47
N THR A 506 6.77 21.07 -10.45
CA THR A 506 5.83 20.00 -10.11
C THR A 506 4.49 20.56 -9.67
N ALA A 507 4.49 21.61 -8.84
CA ALA A 507 3.29 22.30 -8.38
C ALA A 507 2.47 22.92 -9.52
N ILE A 508 3.10 23.23 -10.66
CA ILE A 508 2.44 23.74 -11.86
C ILE A 508 2.01 22.57 -12.77
N ALA A 509 2.90 21.60 -13.00
CA ALA A 509 2.68 20.50 -13.93
C ALA A 509 1.58 19.53 -13.48
N LEU A 510 1.52 19.22 -12.16
CA LEU A 510 0.57 18.28 -11.60
C LEU A 510 -0.88 18.72 -11.77
N PRO A 511 -1.31 19.93 -11.34
CA PRO A 511 -2.68 20.39 -11.57
C PRO A 511 -3.00 20.59 -13.05
N TRP A 512 -2.01 20.99 -13.86
CA TRP A 512 -2.19 21.08 -15.32
C TRP A 512 -2.51 19.71 -15.93
N ALA A 513 -1.78 18.65 -15.56
CA ALA A 513 -2.07 17.28 -15.97
C ALA A 513 -3.44 16.80 -15.46
N ALA A 514 -3.79 17.12 -14.19
CA ALA A 514 -5.07 16.76 -13.60
C ALA A 514 -6.27 17.42 -14.32
N VAL A 515 -6.16 18.68 -14.71
CA VAL A 515 -7.18 19.37 -15.52
C VAL A 515 -7.29 18.74 -16.90
N ARG A 516 -6.17 18.41 -17.57
CA ARG A 516 -6.15 17.76 -18.89
C ARG A 516 -6.79 16.37 -18.87
N LEU A 517 -6.71 15.67 -17.76
CA LEU A 517 -7.32 14.36 -17.53
C LEU A 517 -8.78 14.45 -17.06
N GLY A 518 -9.32 15.65 -16.82
CA GLY A 518 -10.67 15.85 -16.30
C GLY A 518 -10.87 15.33 -14.86
N VAL A 519 -9.79 15.26 -14.07
CA VAL A 519 -9.81 14.80 -12.67
C VAL A 519 -9.97 15.99 -11.73
N LEU A 520 -9.42 17.15 -12.09
CA LEU A 520 -9.50 18.36 -11.28
C LEU A 520 -10.62 19.26 -11.78
N ASP A 521 -11.63 19.43 -10.92
CA ASP A 521 -12.72 20.36 -11.16
C ASP A 521 -12.32 21.80 -10.81
N ARG A 522 -13.17 22.77 -11.20
CA ARG A 522 -12.94 24.20 -10.94
C ARG A 522 -13.18 24.64 -9.48
N HIS A 523 -13.21 23.70 -8.53
CA HIS A 523 -13.31 24.04 -7.12
C HIS A 523 -12.07 24.83 -6.66
N PRO A 524 -12.24 25.88 -5.82
CA PRO A 524 -11.15 26.78 -5.44
C PRO A 524 -10.10 26.12 -4.51
N LEU A 525 -10.48 25.16 -3.67
CA LEU A 525 -9.61 24.56 -2.66
C LEU A 525 -8.30 23.96 -3.21
N PRO A 526 -8.31 23.12 -4.25
CA PRO A 526 -7.07 22.59 -4.81
C PRO A 526 -6.13 23.68 -5.35
N TRP A 527 -6.71 24.75 -5.91
CA TRP A 527 -5.92 25.86 -6.45
C TRP A 527 -5.29 26.75 -5.38
N ILE A 528 -5.91 26.86 -4.19
CA ILE A 528 -5.32 27.53 -3.03
C ILE A 528 -4.09 26.75 -2.56
N THR A 529 -4.20 25.42 -2.41
CA THR A 529 -3.07 24.55 -2.03
C THR A 529 -1.91 24.66 -3.03
N VAL A 530 -2.21 24.59 -4.32
CA VAL A 530 -1.20 24.78 -5.38
C VAL A 530 -0.53 26.16 -5.25
N GLY A 531 -1.31 27.20 -5.06
CA GLY A 531 -0.79 28.57 -4.87
C GLY A 531 0.15 28.67 -3.68
N LEU A 532 -0.17 28.07 -2.54
CA LEU A 532 0.67 28.06 -1.35
C LEU A 532 2.00 27.32 -1.61
N VAL A 533 1.95 26.17 -2.26
CA VAL A 533 3.15 25.40 -2.61
C VAL A 533 4.03 26.17 -3.59
N VAL A 534 3.46 26.84 -4.58
CA VAL A 534 4.23 27.69 -5.52
C VAL A 534 4.86 28.87 -4.82
N LEU A 535 4.15 29.52 -3.89
CA LEU A 535 4.70 30.63 -3.08
C LEU A 535 5.88 30.16 -2.22
N TYR A 536 5.72 29.03 -1.53
CA TYR A 536 6.79 28.44 -0.74
C TYR A 536 8.01 28.06 -1.61
N ALA A 537 7.78 27.38 -2.73
CA ALA A 537 8.82 26.95 -3.63
C ALA A 537 9.60 28.14 -4.23
N THR A 538 8.89 29.20 -4.66
CA THR A 538 9.53 30.42 -5.21
C THR A 538 10.29 31.19 -4.14
N ALA A 539 9.80 31.24 -2.89
CA ALA A 539 10.54 31.81 -1.78
C ALA A 539 11.83 31.03 -1.51
N GLY A 540 11.78 29.69 -1.52
CA GLY A 540 12.96 28.83 -1.40
C GLY A 540 13.99 29.07 -2.51
N VAL A 541 13.53 29.18 -3.77
CA VAL A 541 14.43 29.50 -4.91
C VAL A 541 15.14 30.83 -4.69
N VAL A 542 14.43 31.89 -4.30
CA VAL A 542 15.00 33.22 -4.09
C VAL A 542 15.97 33.21 -2.91
N LEU A 543 15.57 32.59 -1.80
CA LEU A 543 16.38 32.54 -0.58
C LEU A 543 17.67 31.75 -0.79
N CYS A 544 17.60 30.53 -1.35
CA CYS A 544 18.79 29.74 -1.65
C CYS A 544 19.71 30.47 -2.66
N SER A 545 19.14 31.17 -3.65
CA SER A 545 19.94 31.96 -4.60
C SER A 545 20.65 33.12 -3.93
N ALA A 546 20.01 33.83 -3.02
CA ALA A 546 20.60 34.93 -2.25
C ALA A 546 21.74 34.43 -1.34
N LEU A 547 21.51 33.33 -0.62
CA LEU A 547 22.49 32.70 0.26
C LEU A 547 23.69 32.08 -0.51
N LEU A 548 23.51 31.68 -1.77
CA LEU A 548 24.62 31.26 -2.63
C LEU A 548 25.55 32.42 -2.99
N VAL A 549 25.02 33.64 -3.07
CA VAL A 549 25.79 34.86 -3.32
C VAL A 549 26.51 35.30 -2.05
N SER A 550 25.81 35.35 -0.92
CA SER A 550 26.33 35.79 0.38
C SER A 550 25.76 34.89 1.48
N GLN A 551 26.63 34.07 2.13
CA GLN A 551 26.24 33.09 3.16
C GLN A 551 26.27 33.73 4.56
N ASP A 552 25.78 34.94 4.67
CA ASP A 552 25.75 35.75 5.88
C ASP A 552 24.33 36.31 6.13
N GLU A 553 24.16 36.98 7.26
CA GLU A 553 22.92 37.66 7.61
C GLU A 553 22.47 38.63 6.51
N ALA A 554 23.40 39.34 5.86
CA ALA A 554 23.07 40.26 4.77
C ALA A 554 22.43 39.57 3.56
N GLY A 555 22.95 38.39 3.17
CA GLY A 555 22.38 37.57 2.11
C GLY A 555 20.99 37.04 2.46
N PHE A 556 20.79 36.60 3.72
CA PHE A 556 19.50 36.16 4.24
C PHE A 556 18.46 37.28 4.19
N LEU A 557 18.76 38.44 4.75
CA LEU A 557 17.88 39.61 4.78
C LEU A 557 17.57 40.15 3.37
N PHE A 558 18.58 40.14 2.47
CA PHE A 558 18.38 40.51 1.08
C PHE A 558 17.43 39.54 0.37
N GLY A 559 17.62 38.22 0.56
CA GLY A 559 16.73 37.20 0.01
C GLY A 559 15.28 37.39 0.43
N HIS A 560 15.05 37.62 1.73
CA HIS A 560 13.71 37.90 2.26
C HIS A 560 13.08 39.19 1.71
N SER A 561 13.87 40.25 1.54
CA SER A 561 13.41 41.50 0.94
C SER A 561 12.98 41.29 -0.52
N VAL A 562 13.77 40.51 -1.29
CA VAL A 562 13.43 40.15 -2.67
C VAL A 562 12.15 39.31 -2.75
N VAL A 563 11.95 38.36 -1.82
CA VAL A 563 10.70 37.56 -1.73
C VAL A 563 9.50 38.49 -1.53
N THR A 564 9.57 39.40 -0.58
CA THR A 564 8.46 40.32 -0.26
C THR A 564 8.11 41.23 -1.44
N VAL A 565 9.13 41.80 -2.09
CA VAL A 565 8.91 42.67 -3.26
C VAL A 565 8.37 41.85 -4.44
N SER A 566 8.94 40.67 -4.73
CA SER A 566 8.48 39.82 -5.83
C SER A 566 7.03 39.36 -5.65
N TRP A 567 6.62 38.97 -4.45
CA TRP A 567 5.24 38.62 -4.13
C TRP A 567 4.29 39.79 -4.34
N THR A 568 4.72 40.99 -3.94
CA THR A 568 3.92 42.25 -4.11
C THR A 568 3.76 42.56 -5.61
N VAL A 569 4.83 42.45 -6.40
CA VAL A 569 4.77 42.64 -7.86
C VAL A 569 3.89 41.58 -8.54
N ALA A 570 4.04 40.29 -8.16
CA ALA A 570 3.18 39.22 -8.68
C ALA A 570 1.70 39.43 -8.34
N ALA A 571 1.41 39.86 -7.12
CA ALA A 571 0.05 40.24 -6.70
C ALA A 571 -0.55 41.35 -7.58
N LEU A 572 0.25 42.38 -7.85
CA LEU A 572 -0.16 43.48 -8.74
C LEU A 572 -0.46 42.94 -10.17
N VAL A 573 0.42 42.12 -10.75
CA VAL A 573 0.20 41.54 -12.07
C VAL A 573 -1.07 40.69 -12.11
N LEU A 574 -1.31 39.88 -11.06
CA LEU A 574 -2.53 39.09 -10.95
C LEU A 574 -3.78 39.95 -10.82
N LEU A 575 -3.73 41.03 -10.05
CA LEU A 575 -4.86 41.98 -9.91
C LEU A 575 -5.17 42.67 -11.22
N VAL A 576 -4.16 43.16 -11.94
CA VAL A 576 -4.32 43.82 -13.23
C VAL A 576 -4.88 42.87 -14.28
N ARG A 577 -4.33 41.65 -14.38
CA ARG A 577 -4.84 40.61 -15.29
C ARG A 577 -6.18 40.02 -14.85
N GLY A 578 -6.45 40.07 -13.56
CA GLY A 578 -7.69 39.58 -12.93
C GLY A 578 -8.88 40.52 -13.01
N ILE A 579 -8.77 41.64 -13.70
CA ILE A 579 -9.91 42.57 -13.87
C ILE A 579 -11.08 41.87 -14.56
N ASP A 580 -10.78 41.05 -15.57
CA ASP A 580 -11.79 40.30 -16.33
C ASP A 580 -12.00 38.86 -15.80
N VAL A 581 -11.05 38.33 -15.05
CA VAL A 581 -11.05 36.93 -14.59
C VAL A 581 -11.11 36.88 -13.07
N ARG A 582 -12.28 36.52 -12.53
CA ARG A 582 -12.54 36.49 -11.06
C ARG A 582 -11.51 35.67 -10.29
N SER A 583 -11.06 34.52 -10.83
CA SER A 583 -10.06 33.65 -10.19
C SER A 583 -8.70 34.33 -10.02
N LEU A 584 -8.21 35.03 -11.03
CA LEU A 584 -6.95 35.77 -10.97
C LEU A 584 -7.03 36.95 -9.99
N ARG A 585 -8.18 37.63 -9.93
CA ARG A 585 -8.41 38.69 -8.98
C ARG A 585 -8.38 38.19 -7.54
N VAL A 586 -9.06 37.08 -7.24
CA VAL A 586 -9.03 36.47 -5.89
C VAL A 586 -7.60 36.02 -5.55
N ALA A 587 -6.89 35.38 -6.48
CA ALA A 587 -5.49 34.98 -6.28
C ALA A 587 -4.59 36.19 -6.00
N GLY A 588 -4.78 37.31 -6.74
CA GLY A 588 -4.05 38.55 -6.50
C GLY A 588 -4.32 39.15 -5.12
N LEU A 589 -5.57 39.16 -4.66
CA LEU A 589 -5.93 39.65 -3.31
C LEU A 589 -5.33 38.76 -2.21
N VAL A 590 -5.38 37.44 -2.38
CA VAL A 590 -4.78 36.51 -1.42
C VAL A 590 -3.26 36.73 -1.35
N LEU A 591 -2.61 36.93 -2.50
CA LEU A 591 -1.18 37.17 -2.55
C LEU A 591 -0.79 38.52 -1.95
N VAL A 592 -1.60 39.58 -2.14
CA VAL A 592 -1.43 40.86 -1.39
C VAL A 592 -1.50 40.61 0.12
N GLY A 593 -2.53 39.87 0.56
CA GLY A 593 -2.66 39.51 1.97
C GLY A 593 -1.44 38.75 2.51
N ALA A 594 -0.95 37.75 1.78
CA ALA A 594 0.23 36.97 2.15
C ALA A 594 1.50 37.87 2.21
N ALA A 595 1.70 38.75 1.24
CA ALA A 595 2.82 39.67 1.23
C ALA A 595 2.76 40.67 2.40
N VAL A 596 1.56 41.20 2.72
CA VAL A 596 1.37 42.11 3.87
C VAL A 596 1.57 41.38 5.20
N VAL A 597 1.05 40.16 5.34
CA VAL A 597 1.26 39.34 6.54
C VAL A 597 2.76 39.03 6.73
N LYS A 598 3.47 38.65 5.67
CA LYS A 598 4.93 38.43 5.72
C LYS A 598 5.65 39.73 6.12
N LEU A 599 5.31 40.85 5.50
CA LEU A 599 5.92 42.16 5.80
C LEU A 599 5.73 42.55 7.28
N LEU A 600 4.54 42.34 7.85
CA LEU A 600 4.24 42.72 9.22
C LEU A 600 4.80 41.72 10.24
N LEU A 601 4.73 40.42 9.99
CA LEU A 601 5.15 39.41 10.96
C LEU A 601 6.64 39.14 10.92
N PHE A 602 7.24 39.15 9.73
CA PHE A 602 8.64 38.81 9.53
C PHE A 602 9.51 40.04 9.30
N ASP A 603 9.26 40.83 8.24
CA ASP A 603 10.15 41.91 7.82
C ASP A 603 10.22 43.02 8.87
N LEU A 604 9.14 43.24 9.66
CA LEU A 604 9.14 44.18 10.77
C LEU A 604 9.96 43.70 11.97
N ALA A 605 9.96 42.37 12.23
CA ALA A 605 10.64 41.78 13.38
C ALA A 605 12.13 41.46 13.08
N ALA A 606 12.40 40.90 11.88
CA ALA A 606 13.71 40.36 11.51
C ALA A 606 14.63 41.32 10.75
N LEU A 607 14.06 42.29 10.01
CA LEU A 607 14.85 43.28 9.28
C LEU A 607 15.23 44.46 10.16
N ASP A 608 16.51 44.81 10.18
CA ASP A 608 17.02 46.00 10.87
C ASP A 608 17.53 47.09 9.92
N GLY A 609 17.61 48.30 10.42
CA GLY A 609 18.22 49.43 9.72
C GLY A 609 17.63 49.73 8.34
N ILE A 610 18.51 49.91 7.35
CA ILE A 610 18.17 50.31 5.97
C ILE A 610 17.36 49.22 5.24
N ALA A 611 17.60 47.95 5.50
CA ALA A 611 16.90 46.84 4.84
C ALA A 611 15.39 46.87 5.15
N ARG A 612 15.00 47.14 6.40
CA ARG A 612 13.60 47.34 6.82
C ARG A 612 12.96 48.50 6.06
N VAL A 613 13.64 49.64 6.03
CA VAL A 613 13.14 50.85 5.35
C VAL A 613 12.92 50.60 3.86
N LEU A 614 13.88 49.96 3.19
CA LEU A 614 13.78 49.66 1.76
C LEU A 614 12.66 48.65 1.46
N ALA A 615 12.48 47.62 2.28
CA ALA A 615 11.41 46.63 2.12
C ALA A 615 10.02 47.31 2.24
N PHE A 616 9.83 48.17 3.26
CA PHE A 616 8.58 48.88 3.47
C PHE A 616 8.30 49.94 2.40
N ILE A 617 9.31 50.72 2.01
CA ILE A 617 9.17 51.73 0.93
C ILE A 617 8.88 50.98 -0.39
N GLY A 618 9.63 49.93 -0.72
CA GLY A 618 9.46 49.16 -1.95
C GLY A 618 8.07 48.55 -2.05
N ALA A 619 7.65 47.79 -1.01
CA ALA A 619 6.33 47.18 -0.96
C ALA A 619 5.21 48.24 -0.94
N GLY A 620 5.36 49.30 -0.14
CA GLY A 620 4.40 50.38 -0.06
C GLY A 620 4.21 51.11 -1.39
N LEU A 621 5.30 51.41 -2.10
CA LEU A 621 5.26 52.07 -3.40
C LEU A 621 4.59 51.18 -4.48
N VAL A 622 4.89 49.88 -4.46
CA VAL A 622 4.24 48.93 -5.35
C VAL A 622 2.75 48.80 -5.05
N LEU A 623 2.35 48.72 -3.77
CA LEU A 623 0.96 48.65 -3.38
C LEU A 623 0.20 49.96 -3.71
N LEU A 624 0.82 51.10 -3.54
CA LEU A 624 0.24 52.39 -3.88
C LEU A 624 0.05 52.54 -5.40
N THR A 625 1.09 52.21 -6.17
CA THR A 625 1.00 52.22 -7.64
C THR A 625 0.00 51.18 -8.16
N ALA A 626 -0.07 50.01 -7.53
CA ALA A 626 -1.06 48.98 -7.79
C ALA A 626 -2.49 49.51 -7.54
N GLY A 627 -2.71 50.06 -6.37
CA GLY A 627 -4.02 50.58 -5.96
C GLY A 627 -4.50 51.71 -6.89
N THR A 628 -3.62 52.65 -7.23
CA THR A 628 -3.98 53.73 -8.14
C THR A 628 -4.23 53.28 -9.57
N ARG A 629 -3.42 52.40 -10.13
CA ARG A 629 -3.65 51.81 -11.46
C ARG A 629 -4.93 50.97 -11.50
N TYR A 630 -5.15 50.14 -10.48
CA TYR A 630 -6.35 49.33 -10.38
C TYR A 630 -7.61 50.20 -10.30
N ALA A 631 -7.60 51.24 -9.45
CA ALA A 631 -8.72 52.19 -9.33
C ALA A 631 -9.03 52.89 -10.67
N LYS A 632 -7.98 53.36 -11.40
CA LYS A 632 -8.15 53.99 -12.73
C LYS A 632 -8.73 53.01 -13.75
N LEU A 633 -8.29 51.77 -13.79
CA LEU A 633 -8.78 50.74 -14.73
C LEU A 633 -10.23 50.35 -14.43
N VAL A 634 -10.60 50.23 -13.15
CA VAL A 634 -11.99 49.95 -12.75
C VAL A 634 -12.90 51.12 -13.06
N ALA A 635 -12.44 52.37 -12.86
CA ALA A 635 -13.19 53.58 -13.17
C ALA A 635 -13.40 53.72 -14.69
N ALA A 636 -12.35 53.51 -15.51
CA ALA A 636 -12.44 53.56 -16.99
C ALA A 636 -13.44 52.54 -17.54
N ARG A 637 -13.51 51.35 -16.97
CA ARG A 637 -14.48 50.32 -17.40
C ARG A 637 -15.91 50.57 -16.97
N ARG A 638 -16.13 51.23 -15.82
CA ARG A 638 -17.48 51.65 -15.44
C ARG A 638 -18.04 52.70 -16.40
N ILE A 639 -17.16 53.57 -16.93
CA ILE A 639 -17.56 54.58 -17.94
C ILE A 639 -17.85 53.95 -19.28
N SER A 640 -17.16 52.87 -19.68
CA SER A 640 -17.39 52.17 -20.95
C SER A 640 -18.56 51.18 -20.91
N ALA A 641 -19.09 50.83 -19.73
CA ALA A 641 -20.22 49.94 -19.54
C ALA A 641 -21.57 50.68 -19.35
N ASN A 642 -21.55 52.01 -19.12
CA ASN A 642 -22.68 52.91 -19.17
C ASN A 642 -22.73 53.63 -20.54
#